data_f2f782469795cabe540ad673598f752a
#
_entry.id   f2f782469795cabe540ad673598f752a
#
_cell.length_a   1.000
_cell.length_b   1.000
_cell.length_c   1.000
_cell.angle_alpha   90.00
_cell.angle_beta   90.00
_cell.angle_gamma   90.00
#
_symmetry.space_group_name_H-M   'P 1'
#
loop_
_entity.id
_entity.type
_entity.pdbx_description
1 polymer ?
#
loop_
_entity_poly.entity_id
_entity_poly.type
_entity_poly.pdbx_seq_one_letter_code
_entity_poly.pdbx_strand_id
1 'polypeptide(L)'
;MVEGVSKIMWIVVATVFAATAAATLVAHGEETPCYFVFGDSVFDNGNNNALNTIAKVNYLPYGIDFPEGPTGRFSNGRIIPDVIAELAGFNDTIPPFAGAPPAQANIGLNYASGGGGIREETSQNLGERISLRKQINNHQSAIINAVVPPSQLRRCLYTISIGSNDYLNNYFLQPPTPARRQYTPEEFAESLIRFYNIYLKQLYLLGARKVALFGIGKIGCIPRIVATLGGGVGCAEEVNQAVDLFNNKLKALVTDFNNKLSSAKFTYVDLFSGNAEDFAALGITVGDRSCCTVNPGEELCAQNGPVCPDRTKYIFWDNVHTTEIINTVIAIAAFNGDITSPFSISQLGVSKALWIVVATVFAVAAAITPVACGQQAPCYFVFGDSQFDNGNNNVLNTTAKVNYLPYGIDFSEGPTGRFSNGRNIPDVIAELAGFNDSIPPFAGASPGQANIGLNYASGGGGIREETSQNLGERISLRRQINNHQRAIINAAVPRRQLRQCLYTINIGSNDYLNNYFLQPPTPARRRYNPEQFAESLIRLYNIYLKQLYLLGARKVALFGIGKIGCTPRIIASLGGGVGCAEEVNQAVELFNNKLEGLVADFNDRFSSVMFTYVDLFSGNAEDFAALGITVGDRSCCTVNPGEELCAQNRPVCPDRTKYIFWDNVHTTETVNTVIAVGAVDGNITSPFSIAELLN
;
A
#
# COMPACT_ATOMS: atom_id res chain seq x y z
N MET A 1 39.36 -19.30 44.07
CA MET A 1 38.68 -19.40 42.78
C MET A 1 37.19 -18.99 42.83
N VAL A 2 36.49 -19.18 43.91
CA VAL A 2 35.04 -18.84 44.04
C VAL A 2 34.80 -17.33 44.21
N GLU A 3 35.68 -16.56 44.86
CA GLU A 3 35.54 -15.10 45.01
C GLU A 3 35.79 -14.29 43.75
N GLY A 4 36.62 -14.82 42.81
CA GLY A 4 36.88 -14.15 41.53
C GLY A 4 35.68 -14.21 40.57
N VAL A 5 34.94 -15.32 40.57
CA VAL A 5 33.75 -15.55 39.73
C VAL A 5 32.57 -14.65 40.19
N SER A 6 32.42 -14.46 41.51
CA SER A 6 31.40 -13.58 42.07
C SER A 6 31.61 -12.10 41.66
N LYS A 7 32.84 -11.59 41.72
CA LYS A 7 33.15 -10.19 41.33
C LYS A 7 32.98 -9.93 39.83
N ILE A 8 33.36 -10.89 38.99
CA ILE A 8 33.14 -10.78 37.53
C ILE A 8 31.64 -10.78 37.20
N MET A 9 30.87 -11.64 37.89
CA MET A 9 29.40 -11.68 37.71
C MET A 9 28.72 -10.39 38.12
N TRP A 10 29.17 -9.72 39.22
CA TRP A 10 28.65 -8.42 39.64
C TRP A 10 29.07 -7.27 38.71
N ILE A 11 30.24 -7.31 38.12
CA ILE A 11 30.68 -6.31 37.12
C ILE A 11 29.89 -6.50 35.81
N VAL A 12 29.67 -7.73 35.37
CA VAL A 12 28.84 -8.01 34.19
C VAL A 12 27.40 -7.60 34.40
N VAL A 13 26.82 -7.90 35.57
CA VAL A 13 25.44 -7.47 35.90
C VAL A 13 25.36 -5.96 36.01
N ALA A 14 26.34 -5.28 36.63
CA ALA A 14 26.32 -3.81 36.71
C ALA A 14 26.55 -3.12 35.37
N THR A 15 27.39 -3.67 34.47
CA THR A 15 27.59 -3.16 33.12
C THR A 15 26.38 -3.42 32.23
N VAL A 16 25.70 -4.56 32.38
CA VAL A 16 24.42 -4.84 31.69
C VAL A 16 23.32 -3.90 32.19
N PHE A 17 23.23 -3.65 33.50
CA PHE A 17 22.25 -2.66 34.04
C PHE A 17 22.55 -1.21 33.61
N ALA A 18 23.83 -0.82 33.54
CA ALA A 18 24.22 0.50 33.05
C ALA A 18 23.99 0.64 31.55
N ALA A 19 24.22 -0.40 30.75
CA ALA A 19 23.95 -0.41 29.31
C ALA A 19 22.46 -0.45 28.99
N THR A 20 21.66 -1.18 29.79
CA THR A 20 20.20 -1.18 29.64
C THR A 20 19.57 0.13 30.11
N ALA A 21 20.08 0.78 31.16
CA ALA A 21 19.65 2.13 31.57
C ALA A 21 20.06 3.20 30.55
N ALA A 22 21.22 3.09 29.93
CA ALA A 22 21.65 3.99 28.85
C ALA A 22 20.86 3.74 27.54
N ALA A 23 20.55 2.48 27.20
CA ALA A 23 19.71 2.14 26.04
C ALA A 23 18.25 2.56 26.23
N THR A 24 17.71 2.53 27.45
CA THR A 24 16.37 3.04 27.77
C THR A 24 16.31 4.58 27.71
N LEU A 25 17.42 5.28 27.88
CA LEU A 25 17.49 6.74 27.75
C LEU A 25 17.66 7.22 26.28
N VAL A 26 18.09 6.36 25.36
CA VAL A 26 18.31 6.71 23.95
C VAL A 26 17.16 6.24 23.03
N ALA A 27 16.30 5.34 23.49
CA ALA A 27 15.24 4.69 22.68
C ALA A 27 13.81 5.21 22.95
N HIS A 28 13.63 6.38 23.56
CA HIS A 28 12.31 7.01 23.68
C HIS A 28 12.04 7.88 22.43
N GLY A 29 11.73 7.24 21.30
CA GLY A 29 10.77 7.82 20.38
C GLY A 29 9.43 7.91 21.13
N GLU A 30 9.00 9.14 21.45
CA GLU A 30 7.75 9.34 22.22
C GLU A 30 6.56 8.79 21.43
N GLU A 31 5.87 7.78 21.96
CA GLU A 31 4.57 7.32 21.43
C GLU A 31 3.62 8.51 21.31
N THR A 32 2.88 8.56 20.19
CA THR A 32 1.78 9.51 20.04
C THR A 32 0.61 8.99 20.88
N PRO A 33 0.32 9.62 22.05
CA PRO A 33 -0.66 9.07 22.98
C PRO A 33 -2.11 9.27 22.55
N CYS A 34 -2.35 10.21 21.64
CA CYS A 34 -3.68 10.56 21.14
C CYS A 34 -3.64 11.19 19.75
N TYR A 35 -4.76 11.05 19.04
CA TYR A 35 -4.94 11.62 17.72
C TYR A 35 -6.28 12.36 17.65
N PHE A 36 -6.24 13.65 17.31
CA PHE A 36 -7.40 14.52 17.18
C PHE A 36 -7.60 14.93 15.72
N VAL A 37 -8.81 14.72 15.22
CA VAL A 37 -9.19 14.91 13.83
C VAL A 37 -10.23 16.03 13.73
N PHE A 38 -10.00 16.97 12.83
CA PHE A 38 -10.89 18.07 12.50
C PHE A 38 -11.10 18.16 10.99
N GLY A 39 -12.26 18.60 10.56
CA GLY A 39 -12.46 18.71 9.13
C GLY A 39 -13.91 18.77 8.68
N ASP A 40 -14.07 18.50 7.39
CA ASP A 40 -15.37 18.39 6.74
C ASP A 40 -15.74 16.92 6.46
N SER A 41 -16.52 16.66 5.40
CA SER A 41 -16.99 15.33 5.04
C SER A 41 -15.87 14.35 4.67
N VAL A 42 -14.74 14.86 4.16
CA VAL A 42 -13.59 14.01 3.81
C VAL A 42 -12.97 13.33 5.04
N PHE A 43 -13.15 13.94 6.22
CA PHE A 43 -12.62 13.45 7.50
C PHE A 43 -13.72 12.98 8.48
N ASP A 44 -15.01 13.22 8.21
CA ASP A 44 -16.11 12.81 9.08
C ASP A 44 -16.31 11.28 9.05
N ASN A 45 -16.32 10.68 10.22
CA ASN A 45 -16.52 9.24 10.39
C ASN A 45 -17.83 8.88 11.14
N GLY A 46 -18.77 9.83 11.23
CA GLY A 46 -20.09 9.57 11.80
C GLY A 46 -20.67 10.67 12.68
N ASN A 47 -20.02 11.82 12.84
CA ASN A 47 -20.57 12.92 13.65
C ASN A 47 -21.91 13.42 13.12
N ASN A 48 -22.10 13.43 11.80
CA ASN A 48 -23.33 13.88 11.16
C ASN A 48 -24.52 12.93 11.38
N ASN A 49 -24.30 11.70 11.87
CA ASN A 49 -25.39 10.75 12.12
C ASN A 49 -26.41 11.27 13.13
N ALA A 50 -25.97 12.05 14.11
CA ALA A 50 -26.81 12.64 15.16
C ALA A 50 -27.42 14.00 14.79
N LEU A 51 -27.02 14.62 13.67
CA LEU A 51 -27.45 15.94 13.26
C LEU A 51 -28.72 15.91 12.39
N ASN A 52 -29.50 17.00 12.39
CA ASN A 52 -30.59 17.21 11.44
C ASN A 52 -30.04 17.85 10.17
N THR A 53 -29.53 17.02 9.27
CA THR A 53 -28.83 17.44 8.04
C THR A 53 -29.11 16.48 6.88
N ILE A 54 -29.04 16.99 5.66
CA ILE A 54 -29.04 16.15 4.45
C ILE A 54 -27.65 15.60 4.14
N ALA A 55 -26.58 16.18 4.71
CA ALA A 55 -25.22 15.67 4.61
C ALA A 55 -25.02 14.49 5.60
N LYS A 56 -25.71 13.38 5.34
CA LYS A 56 -25.72 12.16 6.17
C LYS A 56 -25.61 10.93 5.29
N VAL A 57 -24.66 10.04 5.61
CA VAL A 57 -24.27 8.90 4.77
C VAL A 57 -24.19 7.59 5.56
N ASN A 58 -25.06 7.42 6.55
CA ASN A 58 -25.15 6.19 7.36
C ASN A 58 -26.06 5.12 6.71
N TYR A 59 -25.96 4.96 5.40
CA TYR A 59 -26.74 4.02 4.60
C TYR A 59 -25.90 3.45 3.44
N LEU A 60 -26.27 2.26 2.97
CA LEU A 60 -25.64 1.66 1.79
C LEU A 60 -25.95 2.49 0.52
N PRO A 61 -24.95 2.63 -0.38
CA PRO A 61 -23.71 1.88 -0.49
C PRO A 61 -22.49 2.49 0.22
N TYR A 62 -22.63 3.57 1.02
CA TYR A 62 -21.53 4.03 1.84
C TYR A 62 -21.07 2.93 2.79
N GLY A 63 -19.76 2.82 3.02
CA GLY A 63 -19.17 1.79 3.89
C GLY A 63 -19.32 0.36 3.40
N ILE A 64 -19.65 0.12 2.12
CA ILE A 64 -19.80 -1.23 1.56
C ILE A 64 -18.53 -2.08 1.69
N ASP A 65 -17.36 -1.44 1.76
CA ASP A 65 -16.06 -2.07 1.94
C ASP A 65 -15.50 -1.86 3.37
N PHE A 66 -16.25 -1.23 4.27
CA PHE A 66 -15.87 -1.01 5.67
C PHE A 66 -16.42 -2.13 6.56
N PRO A 67 -15.63 -2.71 7.50
CA PRO A 67 -16.07 -3.87 8.28
C PRO A 67 -17.36 -3.65 9.06
N GLU A 68 -17.55 -2.44 9.61
CA GLU A 68 -18.74 -2.06 10.38
C GLU A 68 -19.89 -1.52 9.50
N GLY A 69 -19.71 -1.54 8.17
CA GLY A 69 -20.71 -1.04 7.22
C GLY A 69 -20.86 0.48 7.20
N PRO A 70 -22.08 1.01 6.97
CA PRO A 70 -22.33 2.44 6.79
C PRO A 70 -22.32 3.20 8.12
N THR A 71 -21.14 3.58 8.58
CA THR A 71 -20.93 4.29 9.86
C THR A 71 -21.07 5.81 9.78
N GLY A 72 -21.27 6.38 8.59
CA GLY A 72 -21.32 7.82 8.35
C GLY A 72 -20.05 8.39 7.69
N ARG A 73 -19.14 7.53 7.23
CA ARG A 73 -17.99 7.88 6.40
C ARG A 73 -18.42 8.18 4.97
N PHE A 74 -18.00 9.31 4.41
CA PHE A 74 -18.32 9.71 3.03
C PHE A 74 -17.42 8.99 2.00
N SER A 75 -17.42 7.65 2.06
CA SER A 75 -16.60 6.79 1.20
C SER A 75 -17.21 5.38 1.15
N ASN A 76 -16.74 4.54 0.22
CA ASN A 76 -17.07 3.11 0.22
C ASN A 76 -16.43 2.35 1.39
N GLY A 77 -15.39 2.90 2.02
CA GLY A 77 -14.67 2.25 3.11
C GLY A 77 -13.96 3.28 4.00
N ARG A 78 -12.68 3.04 4.30
CA ARG A 78 -11.87 3.91 5.15
C ARG A 78 -11.69 5.31 4.54
N ILE A 79 -11.63 6.30 5.43
CA ILE A 79 -11.26 7.68 5.12
C ILE A 79 -9.81 7.96 5.52
N ILE A 80 -9.26 9.09 5.08
CA ILE A 80 -7.85 9.46 5.32
C ILE A 80 -7.45 9.35 6.80
N PRO A 81 -8.23 9.86 7.80
CA PRO A 81 -7.88 9.73 9.22
C PRO A 81 -7.81 8.30 9.74
N ASP A 82 -8.63 7.38 9.22
CA ASP A 82 -8.60 5.97 9.60
C ASP A 82 -7.24 5.35 9.25
N VAL A 83 -6.77 5.62 8.03
CA VAL A 83 -5.47 5.11 7.54
C VAL A 83 -4.30 5.77 8.28
N ILE A 84 -4.38 7.08 8.57
CA ILE A 84 -3.36 7.78 9.37
C ILE A 84 -3.31 7.21 10.79
N ALA A 85 -4.46 6.95 11.44
CA ALA A 85 -4.51 6.32 12.76
C ALA A 85 -3.80 4.96 12.76
N GLU A 86 -4.08 4.16 11.75
CA GLU A 86 -3.45 2.86 11.55
C GLU A 86 -1.92 2.98 11.38
N LEU A 87 -1.45 3.91 10.52
CA LEU A 87 -0.03 4.19 10.31
C LEU A 87 0.66 4.72 11.57
N ALA A 88 -0.05 5.53 12.36
CA ALA A 88 0.43 6.07 13.63
C ALA A 88 0.45 5.05 14.78
N GLY A 89 -0.12 3.87 14.57
CA GLY A 89 -0.07 2.77 15.51
C GLY A 89 -1.25 2.63 16.46
N PHE A 90 -2.32 3.36 16.23
CA PHE A 90 -3.56 3.15 16.96
C PHE A 90 -4.17 1.79 16.57
N ASN A 91 -4.71 1.08 17.56
CA ASN A 91 -5.28 -0.26 17.34
C ASN A 91 -6.63 -0.20 16.64
N ASP A 92 -7.40 0.88 16.90
CA ASP A 92 -8.73 1.10 16.38
C ASP A 92 -8.81 2.44 15.63
N THR A 93 -9.87 2.62 14.86
CA THR A 93 -10.19 3.92 14.27
C THR A 93 -10.52 4.94 15.37
N ILE A 94 -10.16 6.21 15.14
CA ILE A 94 -10.48 7.28 16.09
C ILE A 94 -12.00 7.51 16.07
N PRO A 95 -12.71 7.35 17.20
CA PRO A 95 -14.17 7.43 17.19
C PRO A 95 -14.68 8.86 16.94
N PRO A 96 -15.91 9.02 16.41
CA PRO A 96 -16.56 10.31 16.31
C PRO A 96 -16.82 10.90 17.70
N PHE A 97 -16.72 12.23 17.82
CA PHE A 97 -17.05 12.93 19.07
C PHE A 97 -18.52 12.70 19.49
N ALA A 98 -19.42 12.62 18.52
CA ALA A 98 -20.84 12.36 18.78
C ALA A 98 -21.03 10.97 19.39
N GLY A 99 -21.45 10.93 20.66
CA GLY A 99 -21.69 9.68 21.39
C GLY A 99 -20.47 9.05 22.06
N ALA A 100 -19.27 9.63 21.90
CA ALA A 100 -18.08 9.13 22.58
C ALA A 100 -18.11 9.40 24.09
N PRO A 101 -17.71 8.42 24.94
CA PRO A 101 -17.59 8.66 26.37
C PRO A 101 -16.45 9.65 26.66
N PRO A 102 -16.53 10.48 27.72
CA PRO A 102 -15.51 11.51 28.02
C PRO A 102 -14.08 10.98 28.09
N ALA A 103 -13.87 9.80 28.65
CA ALA A 103 -12.54 9.17 28.77
C ALA A 103 -11.84 8.94 27.40
N GLN A 104 -12.60 8.87 26.31
CA GLN A 104 -12.08 8.65 24.96
C GLN A 104 -11.14 9.79 24.49
N ALA A 105 -11.32 11.01 25.02
CA ALA A 105 -10.43 12.13 24.71
C ALA A 105 -8.97 11.89 25.13
N ASN A 106 -8.67 10.92 25.99
CA ASN A 106 -7.30 10.52 26.32
C ASN A 106 -6.60 9.75 25.19
N ILE A 107 -7.36 9.14 24.27
CA ILE A 107 -6.83 8.37 23.13
C ILE A 107 -7.01 9.15 21.83
N GLY A 108 -8.06 9.95 21.72
CA GLY A 108 -8.36 10.77 20.55
C GLY A 108 -9.83 10.80 20.20
N LEU A 109 -10.22 11.82 19.46
CA LEU A 109 -11.58 12.03 18.98
C LEU A 109 -11.57 12.66 17.59
N ASN A 110 -12.52 12.27 16.78
CA ASN A 110 -12.78 12.88 15.49
C ASN A 110 -13.92 13.89 15.63
N TYR A 111 -13.67 15.17 15.36
CA TYR A 111 -14.63 16.28 15.43
C TYR A 111 -15.15 16.72 14.07
N ALA A 112 -14.64 16.15 12.96
CA ALA A 112 -15.01 16.52 11.61
C ALA A 112 -16.52 16.34 11.36
N SER A 113 -17.06 17.14 10.45
CA SER A 113 -18.51 17.15 10.18
C SER A 113 -18.79 17.42 8.71
N GLY A 114 -19.57 16.57 8.05
CA GLY A 114 -20.04 16.77 6.70
C GLY A 114 -20.71 18.15 6.54
N GLY A 115 -20.33 18.89 5.49
CA GLY A 115 -20.77 20.28 5.30
C GLY A 115 -20.05 21.31 6.19
N GLY A 116 -19.16 20.89 7.09
CA GLY A 116 -18.38 21.80 7.93
C GLY A 116 -17.53 22.76 7.11
N GLY A 117 -17.44 24.02 7.56
CA GLY A 117 -16.62 25.05 6.91
C GLY A 117 -15.76 25.82 7.91
N ILE A 118 -14.83 26.60 7.36
CA ILE A 118 -14.02 27.56 8.13
C ILE A 118 -14.92 28.71 8.59
N ARG A 119 -15.84 29.13 7.74
CA ARG A 119 -16.83 30.18 8.02
C ARG A 119 -18.12 29.57 8.59
N GLU A 120 -18.77 30.28 9.50
CA GLU A 120 -19.98 29.78 10.20
C GLU A 120 -21.21 29.69 9.27
N GLU A 121 -21.29 30.50 8.22
CA GLU A 121 -22.39 30.50 7.28
C GLU A 121 -22.26 29.43 6.18
N THR A 122 -21.11 28.76 6.08
CA THR A 122 -20.88 27.73 5.07
C THR A 122 -21.88 26.59 5.19
N SER A 123 -22.41 26.11 4.04
CA SER A 123 -23.35 24.98 3.95
C SER A 123 -24.66 25.13 4.75
N GLN A 124 -25.17 26.34 4.98
CA GLN A 124 -26.46 26.54 5.68
C GLN A 124 -27.63 25.82 5.00
N ASN A 125 -27.54 25.64 3.67
CA ASN A 125 -28.52 24.93 2.86
C ASN A 125 -28.59 23.42 3.15
N LEU A 126 -27.59 22.83 3.78
CA LEU A 126 -27.54 21.41 4.10
C LEU A 126 -28.21 21.07 5.45
N GLY A 127 -28.57 22.06 6.26
CA GLY A 127 -29.09 21.87 7.62
C GLY A 127 -28.01 22.03 8.70
N GLU A 128 -28.09 21.23 9.76
CA GLU A 128 -27.09 21.26 10.84
C GLU A 128 -25.73 20.73 10.37
N ARG A 129 -24.67 21.39 10.82
CA ARG A 129 -23.27 21.01 10.64
C ARG A 129 -22.42 21.61 11.73
N ILE A 130 -21.22 21.08 11.90
CA ILE A 130 -20.28 21.53 12.95
C ILE A 130 -19.13 22.29 12.26
N SER A 131 -19.14 23.64 12.33
CA SER A 131 -18.05 24.48 11.79
C SER A 131 -16.73 24.21 12.52
N LEU A 132 -15.58 24.58 11.91
CA LEU A 132 -14.26 24.41 12.54
C LEU A 132 -14.20 25.06 13.93
N ARG A 133 -14.80 26.23 14.11
CA ARG A 133 -14.89 26.89 15.43
C ARG A 133 -15.62 26.00 16.45
N LYS A 134 -16.76 25.42 16.07
CA LYS A 134 -17.52 24.54 16.97
C LYS A 134 -16.77 23.25 17.25
N GLN A 135 -16.07 22.69 16.27
CA GLN A 135 -15.22 21.50 16.45
C GLN A 135 -14.12 21.76 17.50
N ILE A 136 -13.45 22.93 17.43
CA ILE A 136 -12.44 23.32 18.42
C ILE A 136 -13.04 23.54 19.81
N ASN A 137 -14.23 24.13 19.89
CA ASN A 137 -14.94 24.26 21.17
C ASN A 137 -15.32 22.90 21.77
N ASN A 138 -15.76 21.96 20.93
CA ASN A 138 -16.03 20.59 21.34
C ASN A 138 -14.77 19.90 21.85
N HIS A 139 -13.63 20.09 21.17
CA HIS A 139 -12.32 19.61 21.61
C HIS A 139 -11.94 20.18 22.97
N GLN A 140 -12.06 21.51 23.15
CA GLN A 140 -11.79 22.15 24.43
C GLN A 140 -12.65 21.55 25.55
N SER A 141 -13.93 21.35 25.31
CA SER A 141 -14.85 20.73 26.28
C SER A 141 -14.46 19.29 26.59
N ALA A 142 -14.12 18.51 25.57
CA ALA A 142 -13.75 17.09 25.72
C ALA A 142 -12.47 16.92 26.54
N ILE A 143 -11.41 17.68 26.26
CA ILE A 143 -10.14 17.57 26.99
C ILE A 143 -10.25 18.07 28.44
N ILE A 144 -11.09 19.07 28.69
CA ILE A 144 -11.37 19.55 30.08
C ILE A 144 -12.14 18.48 30.82
N ASN A 145 -13.22 17.92 30.27
CA ASN A 145 -14.06 16.92 30.94
C ASN A 145 -13.31 15.60 31.18
N ALA A 146 -12.40 15.22 30.30
CA ALA A 146 -11.55 14.04 30.47
C ALA A 146 -10.30 14.30 31.32
N VAL A 147 -10.06 15.54 31.73
CA VAL A 147 -8.86 15.97 32.48
C VAL A 147 -7.56 15.56 31.77
N VAL A 148 -7.51 15.72 30.43
CA VAL A 148 -6.31 15.35 29.66
C VAL A 148 -5.15 16.29 30.01
N PRO A 149 -4.00 15.78 30.46
CA PRO A 149 -2.87 16.61 30.86
C PRO A 149 -2.30 17.43 29.69
N PRO A 150 -1.95 18.72 29.86
CA PRO A 150 -1.31 19.51 28.81
C PRO A 150 -0.02 18.91 28.25
N SER A 151 0.74 18.17 29.07
CA SER A 151 1.93 17.44 28.63
C SER A 151 1.61 16.33 27.62
N GLN A 152 0.47 15.65 27.80
CA GLN A 152 -0.02 14.65 26.85
C GLN A 152 -0.50 15.30 25.55
N LEU A 153 -1.29 16.38 25.63
CA LEU A 153 -1.80 17.10 24.45
C LEU A 153 -0.70 17.58 23.52
N ARG A 154 0.48 17.97 24.08
CA ARG A 154 1.65 18.38 23.28
C ARG A 154 2.27 17.24 22.47
N ARG A 155 2.00 16.00 22.83
CA ARG A 155 2.52 14.80 22.16
C ARG A 155 1.53 14.22 21.17
N CYS A 156 0.26 14.65 21.19
CA CYS A 156 -0.78 14.17 20.31
C CYS A 156 -0.63 14.68 18.88
N LEU A 157 -1.09 13.88 17.92
CA LEU A 157 -1.24 14.28 16.54
C LEU A 157 -2.56 15.05 16.36
N TYR A 158 -2.53 16.08 15.54
CA TYR A 158 -3.69 16.85 15.11
C TYR A 158 -3.71 16.91 13.57
N THR A 159 -4.81 16.53 12.94
CA THR A 159 -4.99 16.69 11.49
C THR A 159 -6.24 17.52 11.20
N ILE A 160 -6.16 18.39 10.21
CA ILE A 160 -7.24 19.27 9.82
C ILE A 160 -7.37 19.28 8.29
N SER A 161 -8.55 18.91 7.77
CA SER A 161 -8.91 19.01 6.36
C SER A 161 -10.24 19.72 6.22
N ILE A 162 -10.21 20.99 5.82
CA ILE A 162 -11.42 21.83 5.76
C ILE A 162 -11.22 23.00 4.81
N GLY A 163 -12.33 23.47 4.21
CA GLY A 163 -12.33 24.60 3.31
C GLY A 163 -12.99 24.30 1.96
N SER A 164 -13.09 23.03 1.58
CA SER A 164 -13.76 22.63 0.35
C SER A 164 -15.20 23.15 0.29
N ASN A 165 -15.94 23.02 1.38
CA ASN A 165 -17.32 23.53 1.48
C ASN A 165 -17.43 25.04 1.44
N ASP A 166 -16.43 25.79 1.92
CA ASP A 166 -16.42 27.25 1.82
C ASP A 166 -16.41 27.69 0.36
N TYR A 167 -15.79 26.92 -0.53
CA TYR A 167 -15.85 27.13 -1.96
C TYR A 167 -17.10 26.53 -2.60
N LEU A 168 -17.39 25.24 -2.37
CA LEU A 168 -18.49 24.51 -3.03
C LEU A 168 -19.88 24.96 -2.59
N ASN A 169 -20.09 25.16 -1.28
CA ASN A 169 -21.39 25.40 -0.66
C ASN A 169 -21.55 26.83 -0.13
N ASN A 170 -20.59 27.72 -0.44
CA ASN A 170 -20.68 29.14 -0.14
C ASN A 170 -20.24 29.98 -1.36
N TYR A 171 -18.93 30.06 -1.68
CA TYR A 171 -18.44 31.03 -2.69
C TYR A 171 -18.95 30.74 -4.11
N PHE A 172 -18.91 29.46 -4.59
CA PHE A 172 -19.35 29.06 -5.92
C PHE A 172 -20.77 28.49 -5.98
N LEU A 173 -21.50 28.48 -4.86
CA LEU A 173 -22.89 28.03 -4.85
C LEU A 173 -23.76 28.89 -5.79
N GLN A 174 -24.68 28.25 -6.52
CA GLN A 174 -25.61 28.89 -7.40
C GLN A 174 -27.05 28.92 -6.81
N PRO A 175 -27.77 30.01 -6.88
CA PRO A 175 -27.37 31.35 -7.39
C PRO A 175 -26.27 32.00 -6.52
N PRO A 176 -25.56 33.05 -7.05
CA PRO A 176 -24.42 33.64 -6.35
C PRO A 176 -24.75 34.11 -4.93
N THR A 177 -23.93 33.67 -3.98
CA THR A 177 -24.08 33.98 -2.55
C THR A 177 -23.64 35.39 -2.20
N PRO A 178 -23.93 35.90 -0.98
CA PRO A 178 -23.35 37.14 -0.49
C PRO A 178 -21.81 37.13 -0.52
N ALA A 179 -21.17 36.01 -0.22
CA ALA A 179 -19.70 35.88 -0.24
C ALA A 179 -19.15 36.13 -1.66
N ARG A 180 -19.73 35.53 -2.70
CA ARG A 180 -19.33 35.72 -4.10
C ARG A 180 -19.51 37.16 -4.58
N ARG A 181 -20.49 37.88 -4.03
CA ARG A 181 -20.74 39.29 -4.38
C ARG A 181 -19.82 40.27 -3.64
N GLN A 182 -19.36 39.87 -2.45
CA GLN A 182 -18.60 40.73 -1.55
C GLN A 182 -17.07 40.60 -1.74
N TYR A 183 -16.59 39.42 -2.13
CA TYR A 183 -15.17 39.10 -2.19
C TYR A 183 -14.75 38.68 -3.60
N THR A 184 -13.60 39.16 -4.05
CA THR A 184 -12.83 38.53 -5.13
C THR A 184 -12.31 37.18 -4.65
N PRO A 185 -11.84 36.26 -5.54
CA PRO A 185 -11.25 34.99 -5.14
C PRO A 185 -10.07 35.16 -4.15
N GLU A 186 -9.23 36.16 -4.39
CA GLU A 186 -8.08 36.50 -3.54
C GLU A 186 -8.52 36.96 -2.14
N GLU A 187 -9.46 37.89 -2.07
CA GLU A 187 -10.00 38.41 -0.80
C GLU A 187 -10.76 37.32 -0.02
N PHE A 188 -11.43 36.41 -0.73
CA PHE A 188 -12.09 35.28 -0.09
C PHE A 188 -11.10 34.34 0.55
N ALA A 189 -10.04 33.93 -0.19
CA ALA A 189 -8.94 33.13 0.33
C ALA A 189 -8.27 33.80 1.56
N GLU A 190 -8.03 35.11 1.50
CA GLU A 190 -7.51 35.87 2.66
C GLU A 190 -8.43 35.82 3.87
N SER A 191 -9.74 35.96 3.64
CA SER A 191 -10.73 35.91 4.72
C SER A 191 -10.74 34.51 5.40
N LEU A 192 -10.64 33.44 4.62
CA LEU A 192 -10.56 32.08 5.15
C LEU A 192 -9.28 31.86 5.98
N ILE A 193 -8.12 32.27 5.47
CA ILE A 193 -6.84 32.15 6.15
C ILE A 193 -6.79 32.97 7.45
N ARG A 194 -7.46 34.12 7.48
CA ARG A 194 -7.58 34.94 8.70
C ARG A 194 -8.31 34.19 9.81
N PHE A 195 -9.43 33.54 9.53
CA PHE A 195 -10.13 32.68 10.49
C PHE A 195 -9.29 31.46 10.86
N TYR A 196 -8.70 30.80 9.88
CA TYR A 196 -7.85 29.62 10.09
C TYR A 196 -6.70 29.91 11.05
N ASN A 197 -6.03 31.06 10.89
CA ASN A 197 -4.96 31.52 11.79
C ASN A 197 -5.46 31.67 13.24
N ILE A 198 -6.66 32.23 13.44
CA ILE A 198 -7.25 32.35 14.78
C ILE A 198 -7.50 30.97 15.38
N TYR A 199 -8.06 30.05 14.63
CA TYR A 199 -8.39 28.70 15.08
C TYR A 199 -7.13 27.88 15.38
N LEU A 200 -6.08 27.98 14.58
CA LEU A 200 -4.80 27.30 14.84
C LEU A 200 -4.13 27.85 16.10
N LYS A 201 -4.18 29.16 16.35
CA LYS A 201 -3.70 29.75 17.60
C LYS A 201 -4.48 29.24 18.79
N GLN A 202 -5.80 29.09 18.67
CA GLN A 202 -6.62 28.51 19.73
C GLN A 202 -6.22 27.05 20.02
N LEU A 203 -6.05 26.21 19.00
CA LEU A 203 -5.55 24.83 19.14
C LEU A 203 -4.16 24.78 19.79
N TYR A 204 -3.24 25.70 19.38
CA TYR A 204 -1.93 25.80 20.01
C TYR A 204 -2.01 26.12 21.50
N LEU A 205 -2.90 27.04 21.90
CA LEU A 205 -3.15 27.38 23.31
C LEU A 205 -3.76 26.18 24.09
N LEU A 206 -4.57 25.37 23.43
CA LEU A 206 -5.12 24.13 24.01
C LEU A 206 -4.08 22.99 24.09
N GLY A 207 -2.89 23.15 23.53
CA GLY A 207 -1.80 22.19 23.67
C GLY A 207 -1.30 21.56 22.37
N ALA A 208 -1.94 21.79 21.22
CA ALA A 208 -1.52 21.21 19.94
C ALA A 208 -0.08 21.65 19.57
N ARG A 209 0.77 20.65 19.23
CA ARG A 209 2.18 20.87 18.86
C ARG A 209 2.62 20.10 17.61
N LYS A 210 1.85 19.10 17.19
CA LYS A 210 2.12 18.24 16.05
C LYS A 210 0.90 18.30 15.14
N VAL A 211 0.93 19.17 14.11
CA VAL A 211 -0.26 19.54 13.35
C VAL A 211 -0.02 19.37 11.85
N ALA A 212 -0.88 18.56 11.19
CA ALA A 212 -0.89 18.43 9.75
C ALA A 212 -2.15 19.11 9.17
N LEU A 213 -1.93 20.08 8.27
CA LEU A 213 -2.96 20.86 7.61
C LEU A 213 -3.07 20.41 6.16
N PHE A 214 -4.23 19.84 5.81
CA PHE A 214 -4.50 19.38 4.47
C PHE A 214 -4.99 20.55 3.61
N GLY A 215 -4.33 20.79 2.49
CA GLY A 215 -4.82 21.70 1.46
C GLY A 215 -6.08 21.16 0.80
N ILE A 216 -6.75 22.00 0.04
CA ILE A 216 -7.93 21.61 -0.75
C ILE A 216 -7.43 21.03 -2.08
N GLY A 217 -7.96 19.87 -2.50
CA GLY A 217 -7.68 19.27 -3.80
C GLY A 217 -8.30 20.08 -4.96
N LYS A 218 -8.12 19.59 -6.20
CA LYS A 218 -8.73 20.21 -7.41
C LYS A 218 -10.24 20.00 -7.43
N ILE A 219 -10.96 20.67 -6.54
CA ILE A 219 -12.42 20.55 -6.45
C ILE A 219 -13.17 21.07 -7.68
N GLY A 220 -12.53 21.82 -8.58
CA GLY A 220 -13.05 22.14 -9.89
C GLY A 220 -13.15 20.93 -10.84
N CYS A 221 -12.52 19.81 -10.47
CA CYS A 221 -12.53 18.57 -11.25
C CYS A 221 -13.46 17.49 -10.67
N ILE A 222 -14.17 17.73 -9.56
CA ILE A 222 -15.13 16.76 -9.04
C ILE A 222 -16.35 16.65 -9.96
N PRO A 223 -17.00 15.48 -10.09
CA PRO A 223 -18.11 15.27 -11.01
C PRO A 223 -19.23 16.31 -10.90
N ARG A 224 -19.58 16.73 -9.67
CA ARG A 224 -20.55 17.80 -9.41
C ARG A 224 -20.18 19.12 -10.10
N ILE A 225 -18.93 19.57 -9.96
CA ILE A 225 -18.48 20.87 -10.47
C ILE A 225 -18.24 20.80 -11.98
N VAL A 226 -17.71 19.69 -12.50
CA VAL A 226 -17.63 19.46 -13.95
C VAL A 226 -19.00 19.58 -14.60
N ALA A 227 -20.03 18.98 -14.00
CA ALA A 227 -21.40 19.04 -14.52
C ALA A 227 -22.03 20.44 -14.44
N THR A 228 -21.73 21.23 -13.39
CA THR A 228 -22.40 22.50 -13.13
C THR A 228 -21.67 23.73 -13.65
N LEU A 229 -20.35 23.75 -13.56
CA LEU A 229 -19.49 24.90 -13.90
C LEU A 229 -18.44 24.57 -14.98
N GLY A 230 -18.08 23.29 -15.15
CA GLY A 230 -17.11 22.83 -16.15
C GLY A 230 -17.69 22.57 -17.55
N GLY A 231 -18.94 22.90 -17.80
CA GLY A 231 -19.62 22.67 -19.08
C GLY A 231 -19.82 21.17 -19.41
N GLY A 232 -19.69 20.27 -18.46
CA GLY A 232 -19.87 18.82 -18.61
C GLY A 232 -18.72 18.07 -19.25
N VAL A 233 -17.62 18.74 -19.60
CA VAL A 233 -16.51 18.12 -20.38
C VAL A 233 -15.13 18.25 -19.71
N GLY A 234 -14.92 19.18 -18.80
CA GLY A 234 -13.63 19.41 -18.16
C GLY A 234 -13.72 20.05 -16.79
N CYS A 235 -12.58 20.22 -16.14
CA CYS A 235 -12.52 20.89 -14.84
C CYS A 235 -12.92 22.36 -14.95
N ALA A 236 -13.60 22.89 -13.96
CA ALA A 236 -13.86 24.33 -13.82
C ALA A 236 -12.57 25.01 -13.28
N GLU A 237 -11.74 25.51 -14.20
CA GLU A 237 -10.44 26.09 -13.84
C GLU A 237 -10.54 27.33 -12.95
N GLU A 238 -11.64 28.10 -13.08
CA GLU A 238 -11.92 29.23 -12.18
C GLU A 238 -11.97 28.77 -10.71
N VAL A 239 -12.55 27.61 -10.45
CA VAL A 239 -12.64 27.02 -9.10
C VAL A 239 -11.26 26.58 -8.62
N ASN A 240 -10.50 25.91 -9.48
CA ASN A 240 -9.15 25.44 -9.15
C ASN A 240 -8.21 26.61 -8.86
N GLN A 241 -8.26 27.69 -9.66
CA GLN A 241 -7.45 28.91 -9.43
C GLN A 241 -7.78 29.56 -8.09
N ALA A 242 -9.07 29.65 -7.74
CA ALA A 242 -9.47 30.22 -6.43
C ALA A 242 -8.99 29.36 -5.26
N VAL A 243 -9.00 28.04 -5.41
CA VAL A 243 -8.48 27.09 -4.41
C VAL A 243 -6.96 27.17 -4.28
N ASP A 244 -6.24 27.33 -5.39
CA ASP A 244 -4.78 27.48 -5.38
C ASP A 244 -4.33 28.72 -4.59
N LEU A 245 -5.06 29.83 -4.71
CA LEU A 245 -4.82 31.04 -3.89
C LEU A 245 -4.91 30.75 -2.39
N PHE A 246 -5.90 29.96 -1.97
CA PHE A 246 -6.04 29.54 -0.58
C PHE A 246 -4.89 28.63 -0.15
N ASN A 247 -4.56 27.61 -0.96
CA ASN A 247 -3.50 26.64 -0.66
C ASN A 247 -2.14 27.31 -0.51
N ASN A 248 -1.81 28.26 -1.39
CA ASN A 248 -0.57 29.03 -1.31
C ASN A 248 -0.48 29.86 -0.02
N LYS A 249 -1.61 30.48 0.40
CA LYS A 249 -1.68 31.21 1.66
C LYS A 249 -1.62 30.26 2.88
N LEU A 250 -2.17 29.04 2.80
CA LEU A 250 -2.08 28.03 3.85
C LEU A 250 -0.64 27.54 4.02
N LYS A 251 0.10 27.30 2.92
CA LYS A 251 1.53 27.00 2.95
C LYS A 251 2.34 28.10 3.64
N ALA A 252 2.05 29.36 3.31
CA ALA A 252 2.69 30.52 3.97
C ALA A 252 2.35 30.57 5.46
N LEU A 253 1.12 30.26 5.86
CA LEU A 253 0.70 30.22 7.26
C LEU A 253 1.44 29.12 8.04
N VAL A 254 1.63 27.93 7.45
CA VAL A 254 2.45 26.84 8.05
C VAL A 254 3.87 27.31 8.29
N THR A 255 4.48 27.98 7.31
CA THR A 255 5.84 28.54 7.43
C THR A 255 5.91 29.58 8.56
N ASP A 256 4.94 30.48 8.64
CA ASP A 256 4.84 31.50 9.69
C ASP A 256 4.74 30.91 11.10
N PHE A 257 3.89 29.86 11.25
CA PHE A 257 3.75 29.15 12.53
C PHE A 257 5.05 28.43 12.94
N ASN A 258 5.72 27.75 12.04
CA ASN A 258 7.00 27.09 12.35
C ASN A 258 8.10 28.09 12.72
N ASN A 259 8.14 29.27 12.10
CA ASN A 259 9.10 30.32 12.42
C ASN A 259 8.82 30.97 13.79
N LYS A 260 7.55 31.14 14.16
CA LYS A 260 7.14 31.83 15.38
C LYS A 260 6.96 30.93 16.60
N LEU A 261 6.70 29.65 16.40
CA LEU A 261 6.32 28.70 17.45
C LEU A 261 7.31 27.53 17.51
N SER A 262 8.53 27.78 17.99
CA SER A 262 9.64 26.82 18.03
C SER A 262 9.33 25.51 18.79
N SER A 263 8.29 25.49 19.65
CA SER A 263 7.85 24.31 20.39
C SER A 263 6.81 23.44 19.64
N ALA A 264 6.44 23.83 18.41
CA ALA A 264 5.45 23.13 17.61
C ALA A 264 5.99 22.84 16.20
N LYS A 265 5.47 21.80 15.59
CA LYS A 265 5.70 21.43 14.19
C LYS A 265 4.38 21.44 13.44
N PHE A 266 4.30 22.26 12.43
CA PHE A 266 3.18 22.32 11.49
C PHE A 266 3.65 21.82 10.14
N THR A 267 2.84 21.01 9.46
CA THR A 267 3.10 20.60 8.09
C THR A 267 1.89 20.83 7.21
N TYR A 268 2.14 21.22 5.97
CA TYR A 268 1.14 21.32 4.90
C TYR A 268 1.11 20.01 4.12
N VAL A 269 -0.08 19.49 3.83
CA VAL A 269 -0.29 18.31 3.00
C VAL A 269 -0.91 18.77 1.67
N ASP A 270 -0.21 18.53 0.58
CA ASP A 270 -0.60 18.96 -0.76
C ASP A 270 -1.55 17.97 -1.43
N LEU A 271 -2.83 18.28 -1.47
CA LEU A 271 -3.83 17.54 -2.22
C LEU A 271 -4.07 18.08 -3.63
N PHE A 272 -3.47 19.23 -3.96
CA PHE A 272 -3.74 19.95 -5.20
C PHE A 272 -2.82 19.53 -6.36
N SER A 273 -1.55 19.26 -6.09
CA SER A 273 -0.54 19.00 -7.13
C SER A 273 -0.70 17.65 -7.84
N GLY A 274 -1.45 16.69 -7.27
CA GLY A 274 -1.76 15.42 -7.91
C GLY A 274 -2.56 15.60 -9.21
N ASN A 275 -2.29 14.75 -10.19
CA ASN A 275 -2.98 14.78 -11.49
C ASN A 275 -3.59 13.41 -11.84
N ALA A 276 -4.46 13.38 -12.86
CA ALA A 276 -5.14 12.18 -13.30
C ALA A 276 -4.16 11.11 -13.84
N GLU A 277 -3.00 11.52 -14.36
CA GLU A 277 -1.98 10.60 -14.87
C GLU A 277 -1.31 9.84 -13.73
N ASP A 278 -1.07 10.48 -12.58
CA ASP A 278 -0.53 9.84 -11.38
C ASP A 278 -1.50 8.75 -10.88
N PHE A 279 -2.79 9.05 -10.84
CA PHE A 279 -3.82 8.06 -10.48
C PHE A 279 -3.98 6.96 -11.53
N ALA A 280 -3.92 7.31 -12.82
CA ALA A 280 -3.97 6.32 -13.91
C ALA A 280 -2.80 5.35 -13.84
N ALA A 281 -1.60 5.83 -13.45
CA ALA A 281 -0.43 4.97 -13.21
C ALA A 281 -0.66 3.95 -12.07
N LEU A 282 -1.61 4.24 -11.16
CA LEU A 282 -2.04 3.34 -10.08
C LEU A 282 -3.18 2.38 -10.50
N GLY A 283 -3.58 2.40 -11.78
CA GLY A 283 -4.74 1.66 -12.27
C GLY A 283 -6.08 2.30 -11.93
N ILE A 284 -6.08 3.52 -11.38
CA ILE A 284 -7.28 4.30 -11.09
C ILE A 284 -7.54 5.18 -12.32
N THR A 285 -8.44 4.73 -13.19
CA THR A 285 -8.57 5.26 -14.55
C THR A 285 -9.86 6.04 -14.79
N VAL A 286 -10.78 6.06 -13.83
CA VAL A 286 -12.07 6.74 -13.93
C VAL A 286 -12.10 7.90 -12.95
N GLY A 287 -11.91 9.11 -13.44
CA GLY A 287 -11.90 10.35 -12.66
C GLY A 287 -12.94 11.37 -13.09
N ASP A 288 -13.82 11.02 -14.03
CA ASP A 288 -14.83 11.90 -14.60
C ASP A 288 -16.25 11.69 -14.03
N ARG A 289 -16.45 10.63 -13.27
CA ARG A 289 -17.76 10.26 -12.72
C ARG A 289 -17.64 9.47 -11.42
N SER A 290 -18.78 9.41 -10.69
CA SER A 290 -18.94 8.63 -9.46
C SER A 290 -18.98 7.12 -9.71
N CYS A 291 -18.54 6.34 -8.71
CA CYS A 291 -18.67 4.88 -8.69
C CYS A 291 -20.07 4.43 -8.24
N CYS A 292 -20.69 5.11 -7.27
CA CYS A 292 -22.08 4.84 -6.92
C CYS A 292 -23.04 5.58 -7.85
N THR A 293 -24.27 5.09 -7.94
CA THR A 293 -25.35 5.81 -8.64
C THR A 293 -25.78 7.01 -7.81
N VAL A 294 -25.75 8.19 -8.42
CA VAL A 294 -26.23 9.44 -7.85
C VAL A 294 -27.45 9.90 -8.63
N ASN A 295 -28.54 10.31 -7.95
CA ASN A 295 -29.72 10.82 -8.62
C ASN A 295 -29.45 12.18 -9.30
N PRO A 296 -30.13 12.49 -10.40
CA PRO A 296 -29.98 13.80 -11.07
C PRO A 296 -30.21 14.97 -10.11
N GLY A 297 -29.21 15.87 -10.01
CA GLY A 297 -29.25 17.05 -9.13
C GLY A 297 -28.83 16.80 -7.69
N GLU A 298 -28.52 15.54 -7.31
CA GLU A 298 -27.98 15.18 -6.01
C GLU A 298 -26.45 15.08 -6.04
N GLU A 299 -25.84 15.03 -4.86
CA GLU A 299 -24.39 14.92 -4.68
C GLU A 299 -23.97 13.55 -4.14
N LEU A 300 -24.82 12.98 -3.31
CA LEU A 300 -24.59 11.76 -2.56
C LEU A 300 -25.17 10.54 -3.30
N CYS A 301 -24.64 9.36 -2.99
CA CYS A 301 -25.15 8.11 -3.53
C CYS A 301 -26.63 7.91 -3.21
N ALA A 302 -27.40 7.45 -4.20
CA ALA A 302 -28.77 6.97 -3.99
C ALA A 302 -28.77 5.80 -2.99
N GLN A 303 -29.66 5.86 -2.00
CA GLN A 303 -29.76 4.83 -0.97
C GLN A 303 -30.05 3.45 -1.58
N ASN A 304 -29.24 2.45 -1.25
CA ASN A 304 -29.27 1.11 -1.83
C ASN A 304 -29.13 1.06 -3.35
N GLY A 305 -28.62 2.15 -3.97
CA GLY A 305 -28.36 2.22 -5.40
C GLY A 305 -27.22 1.31 -5.83
N PRO A 306 -27.17 0.90 -7.11
CA PRO A 306 -26.08 0.11 -7.65
C PRO A 306 -24.76 0.88 -7.64
N VAL A 307 -23.66 0.13 -7.56
CA VAL A 307 -22.29 0.64 -7.61
C VAL A 307 -21.52 0.11 -8.82
N CYS A 308 -20.45 0.76 -9.17
CA CYS A 308 -19.56 0.32 -10.24
C CYS A 308 -18.98 -1.09 -9.96
N PRO A 309 -18.68 -1.88 -10.99
CA PRO A 309 -18.23 -3.26 -10.83
C PRO A 309 -16.84 -3.36 -10.20
N ASP A 310 -15.98 -2.36 -10.37
CA ASP A 310 -14.62 -2.33 -9.81
C ASP A 310 -14.34 -0.95 -9.18
N ARG A 311 -14.58 -0.85 -7.87
CA ARG A 311 -14.43 0.38 -7.07
C ARG A 311 -12.98 0.89 -6.99
N THR A 312 -12.01 0.00 -7.26
CA THR A 312 -10.60 0.35 -7.20
C THR A 312 -10.12 1.15 -8.42
N LYS A 313 -10.96 1.31 -9.44
CA LYS A 313 -10.65 2.08 -10.65
C LYS A 313 -11.13 3.54 -10.59
N TYR A 314 -11.92 3.89 -9.59
CA TYR A 314 -12.58 5.18 -9.52
C TYR A 314 -11.89 6.12 -8.53
N ILE A 315 -11.72 7.40 -8.95
CA ILE A 315 -11.29 8.47 -8.04
C ILE A 315 -12.42 8.82 -7.08
N PHE A 316 -13.63 8.98 -7.60
CA PHE A 316 -14.78 9.46 -6.84
C PHE A 316 -15.74 8.33 -6.49
N TRP A 317 -16.15 8.32 -5.20
CA TRP A 317 -17.20 7.45 -4.71
C TRP A 317 -18.58 7.94 -5.13
N ASP A 318 -18.89 9.17 -4.75
CA ASP A 318 -20.08 9.93 -5.20
C ASP A 318 -19.65 11.13 -6.07
N ASN A 319 -20.52 12.12 -6.26
CA ASN A 319 -20.20 13.28 -7.10
C ASN A 319 -19.21 14.28 -6.45
N VAL A 320 -18.77 14.04 -5.20
CA VAL A 320 -17.90 14.94 -4.43
C VAL A 320 -16.72 14.19 -3.79
N HIS A 321 -16.99 13.04 -3.16
CA HIS A 321 -16.06 12.38 -2.24
C HIS A 321 -15.25 11.28 -2.91
N THR A 322 -14.04 11.06 -2.39
CA THR A 322 -13.10 10.07 -2.91
C THR A 322 -13.39 8.65 -2.42
N THR A 323 -12.98 7.66 -3.22
CA THR A 323 -13.02 6.25 -2.83
C THR A 323 -11.97 5.91 -1.77
N GLU A 324 -12.14 4.78 -1.08
CA GLU A 324 -11.18 4.28 -0.09
C GLU A 324 -9.76 4.15 -0.66
N ILE A 325 -9.62 3.72 -1.92
CA ILE A 325 -8.29 3.58 -2.54
C ILE A 325 -7.56 4.92 -2.63
N ILE A 326 -8.25 5.99 -3.01
CA ILE A 326 -7.70 7.35 -3.05
C ILE A 326 -7.37 7.85 -1.65
N ASN A 327 -8.27 7.66 -0.67
CA ASN A 327 -8.02 8.02 0.72
C ASN A 327 -6.78 7.33 1.28
N THR A 328 -6.58 6.05 0.92
CA THR A 328 -5.41 5.26 1.33
C THR A 328 -4.13 5.80 0.70
N VAL A 329 -4.13 6.09 -0.61
CA VAL A 329 -2.97 6.68 -1.31
C VAL A 329 -2.56 8.02 -0.69
N ILE A 330 -3.53 8.91 -0.46
CA ILE A 330 -3.28 10.23 0.16
C ILE A 330 -2.69 10.07 1.57
N ALA A 331 -3.31 9.22 2.40
CA ALA A 331 -2.85 9.02 3.77
C ALA A 331 -1.42 8.48 3.85
N ILE A 332 -1.07 7.52 2.99
CA ILE A 332 0.28 6.96 2.90
C ILE A 332 1.28 8.03 2.45
N ALA A 333 0.97 8.74 1.37
CA ALA A 333 1.83 9.78 0.84
C ALA A 333 2.07 10.93 1.86
N ALA A 334 1.03 11.33 2.59
CA ALA A 334 1.15 12.33 3.66
C ALA A 334 1.98 11.82 4.84
N PHE A 335 1.79 10.56 5.23
CA PHE A 335 2.53 9.96 6.34
C PHE A 335 4.03 9.82 6.03
N ASN A 336 4.38 9.47 4.79
CA ASN A 336 5.75 9.28 4.34
C ASN A 336 6.48 10.58 3.95
N GLY A 337 5.75 11.64 3.59
CA GLY A 337 6.35 12.92 3.19
C GLY A 337 6.31 13.22 1.69
N ASP A 338 5.72 12.34 0.88
CA ASP A 338 5.69 12.49 -0.59
C ASP A 338 4.89 13.73 -1.04
N ILE A 339 3.90 14.14 -0.23
CA ILE A 339 3.01 15.28 -0.50
C ILE A 339 2.98 16.29 0.66
N THR A 340 4.00 16.34 1.53
CA THR A 340 4.03 17.21 2.70
C THR A 340 5.23 18.15 2.71
N SER A 341 5.09 19.30 3.40
CA SER A 341 6.18 20.27 3.58
C SER A 341 5.93 21.11 4.84
N PRO A 342 6.97 21.37 5.70
CA PRO A 342 8.35 20.89 5.60
C PRO A 342 8.58 19.49 6.23
N PHE A 343 7.61 18.91 6.92
CA PHE A 343 7.73 17.63 7.61
C PHE A 343 6.74 16.62 7.06
N SER A 344 7.09 15.33 7.04
CA SER A 344 6.10 14.27 6.92
C SER A 344 5.28 14.14 8.21
N ILE A 345 4.10 13.48 8.16
CA ILE A 345 3.34 13.19 9.38
C ILE A 345 4.17 12.31 10.33
N SER A 346 4.93 11.35 9.82
CA SER A 346 5.86 10.54 10.62
C SER A 346 6.94 11.37 11.29
N GLN A 347 7.49 12.40 10.61
CA GLN A 347 8.50 13.31 11.17
C GLN A 347 7.96 14.33 12.21
N LEU A 348 6.65 14.44 12.35
CA LEU A 348 6.07 15.14 13.51
C LEU A 348 6.32 14.40 14.83
N GLY A 349 7.04 13.26 14.79
CA GLY A 349 7.30 12.40 15.95
C GLY A 349 6.09 11.53 16.26
N VAL A 350 5.39 11.10 15.21
CA VAL A 350 4.32 10.11 15.26
C VAL A 350 4.99 8.77 14.92
N SER A 351 5.62 8.13 15.90
CA SER A 351 6.22 6.80 15.72
C SER A 351 5.66 5.83 16.74
N LYS A 352 5.50 4.58 16.34
CA LYS A 352 5.26 3.47 17.28
C LYS A 352 6.44 3.38 18.25
N ALA A 353 6.19 3.31 19.56
CA ALA A 353 7.20 2.86 20.49
C ALA A 353 7.60 1.44 20.12
N LEU A 354 8.87 1.29 19.80
CA LEU A 354 9.46 0.01 19.48
C LEU A 354 9.58 -0.79 20.78
N TRP A 355 8.91 -1.92 20.86
CA TRP A 355 9.08 -2.91 21.94
C TRP A 355 10.45 -3.61 21.78
N ILE A 356 11.57 -2.88 21.98
CA ILE A 356 12.94 -3.43 21.95
C ILE A 356 13.34 -4.06 23.31
N VAL A 357 12.64 -3.73 24.42
CA VAL A 357 13.06 -4.13 25.75
C VAL A 357 12.79 -5.61 26.07
N VAL A 358 11.93 -6.31 25.33
CA VAL A 358 11.63 -7.74 25.61
C VAL A 358 12.58 -8.68 24.87
N ALA A 359 13.18 -8.27 23.77
CA ALA A 359 14.08 -9.12 22.98
C ALA A 359 15.47 -9.32 23.62
N THR A 360 15.97 -8.34 24.38
CA THR A 360 17.32 -8.44 24.99
C THR A 360 17.37 -9.32 26.24
N VAL A 361 16.26 -9.49 26.98
CA VAL A 361 16.22 -10.39 28.15
C VAL A 361 16.14 -11.85 27.71
N PHE A 362 15.54 -12.16 26.57
CA PHE A 362 15.48 -13.53 26.04
C PHE A 362 16.75 -13.96 25.28
N ALA A 363 17.52 -13.02 24.71
CA ALA A 363 18.76 -13.34 23.99
C ALA A 363 19.91 -13.83 24.91
N VAL A 364 19.93 -13.41 26.19
CA VAL A 364 20.93 -13.84 27.15
C VAL A 364 20.61 -15.22 27.77
N ALA A 365 19.32 -15.59 27.82
CA ALA A 365 18.89 -16.93 28.30
C ALA A 365 19.03 -18.02 27.22
N ALA A 366 19.09 -17.65 25.93
CA ALA A 366 19.18 -18.60 24.81
C ALA A 366 20.61 -19.05 24.48
N ALA A 367 21.66 -18.44 25.09
CA ALA A 367 23.06 -18.76 24.80
C ALA A 367 23.60 -20.03 25.50
N ILE A 368 22.77 -20.80 26.25
CA ILE A 368 23.21 -21.96 27.05
C ILE A 368 22.41 -23.24 26.72
N THR A 369 21.66 -23.30 25.63
CA THR A 369 21.03 -24.57 25.20
C THR A 369 21.47 -24.95 23.78
N PRO A 370 21.71 -26.26 23.51
CA PRO A 370 22.15 -26.71 22.20
C PRO A 370 21.09 -26.46 21.14
N VAL A 371 21.56 -26.09 19.95
CA VAL A 371 20.85 -25.80 18.74
C VAL A 371 19.65 -26.74 18.55
N ALA A 372 18.46 -26.25 18.80
CA ALA A 372 17.21 -26.85 18.31
C ALA A 372 16.77 -26.10 17.08
N CYS A 373 16.41 -26.86 16.06
CA CYS A 373 15.87 -26.49 14.75
C CYS A 373 15.15 -25.13 14.69
N GLY A 374 15.50 -24.31 13.69
CA GLY A 374 15.06 -22.93 13.52
C GLY A 374 13.58 -22.68 13.72
N GLN A 375 13.26 -21.51 14.28
CA GLN A 375 11.88 -21.08 14.52
C GLN A 375 11.21 -20.77 13.18
N GLN A 376 10.29 -21.64 12.76
CA GLN A 376 9.48 -21.53 11.56
C GLN A 376 8.64 -20.26 11.58
N ALA A 377 8.60 -19.50 10.49
CA ALA A 377 7.65 -18.40 10.35
C ALA A 377 6.21 -18.93 10.52
N PRO A 378 5.31 -18.20 11.21
CA PRO A 378 3.97 -18.69 11.48
C PRO A 378 3.09 -18.82 10.23
N CYS A 379 3.45 -18.13 9.15
CA CYS A 379 2.75 -18.18 7.86
C CYS A 379 3.66 -17.70 6.72
N TYR A 380 3.31 -18.16 5.51
CA TYR A 380 4.02 -17.79 4.30
C TYR A 380 3.05 -17.35 3.21
N PHE A 381 3.17 -16.12 2.72
CA PHE A 381 2.33 -15.55 1.68
C PHE A 381 3.13 -15.34 0.39
N VAL A 382 2.60 -15.85 -0.71
CA VAL A 382 3.26 -15.89 -2.01
C VAL A 382 2.49 -15.05 -3.02
N PHE A 383 3.21 -14.16 -3.71
CA PHE A 383 2.68 -13.32 -4.78
C PHE A 383 3.55 -13.46 -6.02
N GLY A 384 2.97 -13.29 -7.20
CA GLY A 384 3.80 -13.36 -8.38
C GLY A 384 3.05 -13.68 -9.66
N ASP A 385 3.85 -14.13 -10.62
CA ASP A 385 3.36 -14.59 -11.92
C ASP A 385 3.41 -16.13 -12.05
N SER A 386 3.61 -16.65 -13.26
CA SER A 386 3.63 -18.09 -13.53
C SER A 386 4.76 -18.86 -12.83
N GLN A 387 5.90 -18.21 -12.56
CA GLN A 387 7.01 -18.85 -11.85
C GLN A 387 6.64 -19.25 -10.41
N PHE A 388 5.67 -18.55 -9.82
CA PHE A 388 5.22 -18.76 -8.44
C PHE A 388 3.82 -19.34 -8.34
N ASP A 389 3.03 -19.39 -9.44
CA ASP A 389 1.66 -19.93 -9.45
C ASP A 389 1.67 -21.44 -9.17
N ASN A 390 0.87 -21.89 -8.21
CA ASN A 390 0.70 -23.30 -7.87
C ASN A 390 -0.71 -23.81 -8.12
N GLY A 391 -1.50 -23.11 -8.97
CA GLY A 391 -2.82 -23.58 -9.41
C GLY A 391 -3.94 -22.55 -9.41
N ASN A 392 -3.67 -21.27 -9.12
CA ASN A 392 -4.71 -20.23 -9.16
C ASN A 392 -5.36 -20.10 -10.54
N ASN A 393 -4.58 -20.30 -11.60
CA ASN A 393 -5.09 -20.20 -12.97
C ASN A 393 -6.01 -21.34 -13.38
N ASN A 394 -6.10 -22.43 -12.61
CA ASN A 394 -6.95 -23.57 -12.96
C ASN A 394 -8.43 -23.23 -13.08
N VAL A 395 -8.91 -22.25 -12.32
CA VAL A 395 -10.31 -21.80 -12.31
C VAL A 395 -10.59 -20.61 -13.23
N LEU A 396 -9.57 -20.01 -13.82
CA LEU A 396 -9.68 -18.84 -14.69
C LEU A 396 -9.97 -19.24 -16.14
N ASN A 397 -10.62 -18.36 -16.90
CA ASN A 397 -10.77 -18.48 -18.35
C ASN A 397 -9.55 -17.86 -19.05
N THR A 398 -8.49 -18.64 -19.18
CA THR A 398 -7.19 -18.20 -19.66
C THR A 398 -6.48 -19.28 -20.48
N THR A 399 -5.63 -18.86 -21.43
CA THR A 399 -4.71 -19.77 -22.12
C THR A 399 -3.45 -20.07 -21.30
N ALA A 400 -3.13 -19.24 -20.26
CA ALA A 400 -2.07 -19.50 -19.31
C ALA A 400 -2.52 -20.50 -18.24
N LYS A 401 -2.76 -21.75 -18.64
CA LYS A 401 -3.26 -22.86 -17.80
C LYS A 401 -2.47 -24.12 -18.07
N VAL A 402 -1.91 -24.73 -17.04
CA VAL A 402 -0.96 -25.85 -17.13
C VAL A 402 -1.33 -27.03 -16.20
N ASN A 403 -2.61 -27.30 -16.03
CA ASN A 403 -3.12 -28.41 -15.24
C ASN A 403 -3.25 -29.71 -16.06
N TYR A 404 -2.23 -29.98 -16.91
CA TYR A 404 -2.17 -31.16 -17.78
C TYR A 404 -0.72 -31.65 -17.94
N LEU A 405 -0.54 -32.93 -18.24
CA LEU A 405 0.78 -33.51 -18.54
C LEU A 405 1.36 -32.93 -19.84
N PRO A 406 2.69 -32.60 -19.89
CA PRO A 406 3.73 -33.09 -18.96
C PRO A 406 4.05 -32.14 -17.78
N TYR A 407 3.29 -31.07 -17.54
CA TYR A 407 3.49 -30.28 -16.33
C TYR A 407 3.25 -31.16 -15.09
N GLY A 408 4.06 -30.97 -14.03
CA GLY A 408 3.97 -31.76 -12.81
C GLY A 408 4.31 -33.25 -12.95
N ILE A 409 5.01 -33.64 -14.03
CA ILE A 409 5.37 -35.05 -14.24
C ILE A 409 6.25 -35.61 -13.13
N ASP A 410 7.01 -34.75 -12.45
CA ASP A 410 7.88 -35.11 -11.31
C ASP A 410 7.27 -34.66 -9.96
N PHE A 411 6.06 -34.09 -9.95
CA PHE A 411 5.37 -33.67 -8.75
C PHE A 411 4.46 -34.79 -8.22
N SER A 412 4.48 -35.06 -6.92
CA SER A 412 3.74 -36.18 -6.33
C SER A 412 2.23 -36.14 -6.58
N GLU A 413 1.67 -34.92 -6.68
CA GLU A 413 0.25 -34.67 -6.95
C GLU A 413 -0.08 -34.54 -8.44
N GLY A 414 0.93 -34.66 -9.30
CA GLY A 414 0.77 -34.50 -10.76
C GLY A 414 0.57 -33.04 -11.21
N PRO A 415 -0.20 -32.82 -12.31
CA PRO A 415 -0.36 -31.50 -12.92
C PRO A 415 -1.34 -30.60 -12.13
N THR A 416 -0.86 -29.95 -11.11
CA THR A 416 -1.64 -29.10 -10.21
C THR A 416 -1.82 -27.66 -10.69
N GLY A 417 -1.17 -27.27 -11.81
CA GLY A 417 -1.18 -25.89 -12.33
C GLY A 417 0.13 -25.12 -12.11
N ARG A 418 1.19 -25.80 -11.64
CA ARG A 418 2.55 -25.27 -11.58
C ARG A 418 3.18 -25.27 -12.98
N PHE A 419 3.80 -24.16 -13.35
CA PHE A 419 4.47 -24.00 -14.64
C PHE A 419 5.90 -24.61 -14.63
N SER A 420 5.97 -25.88 -14.24
CA SER A 420 7.21 -26.65 -14.10
C SER A 420 6.95 -28.15 -14.26
N ASN A 421 8.01 -28.94 -14.40
CA ASN A 421 7.91 -30.39 -14.34
C ASN A 421 7.60 -30.92 -12.92
N GLY A 422 7.90 -30.13 -11.89
CA GLY A 422 7.72 -30.48 -10.49
C GLY A 422 7.46 -29.26 -9.62
N ARG A 423 8.19 -29.16 -8.50
CA ARG A 423 8.07 -28.04 -7.54
C ARG A 423 8.46 -26.71 -8.19
N ASN A 424 7.75 -25.66 -7.81
CA ASN A 424 8.16 -24.29 -8.11
C ASN A 424 9.03 -23.69 -6.97
N ILE A 425 9.54 -22.46 -7.14
CA ILE A 425 10.41 -21.82 -6.15
C ILE A 425 9.74 -21.71 -4.77
N PRO A 426 8.48 -21.23 -4.64
CA PRO A 426 7.78 -21.19 -3.36
C PRO A 426 7.63 -22.53 -2.64
N ASP A 427 7.45 -23.63 -3.37
CA ASP A 427 7.34 -24.97 -2.77
C ASP A 427 8.65 -25.34 -2.05
N VAL A 428 9.79 -25.10 -2.72
CA VAL A 428 11.12 -25.40 -2.13
C VAL A 428 11.43 -24.48 -0.96
N ILE A 429 11.07 -23.18 -1.06
CA ILE A 429 11.22 -22.26 0.08
C ILE A 429 10.36 -22.71 1.26
N ALA A 430 9.11 -23.14 1.02
CA ALA A 430 8.24 -23.64 2.07
C ALA A 430 8.84 -24.87 2.78
N GLU A 431 9.38 -25.83 2.01
CA GLU A 431 10.06 -27.01 2.54
C GLU A 431 11.28 -26.61 3.39
N LEU A 432 12.15 -25.74 2.88
CA LEU A 432 13.36 -25.26 3.59
C LEU A 432 13.02 -24.44 4.83
N ALA A 433 11.89 -23.73 4.82
CA ALA A 433 11.37 -22.97 5.97
C ALA A 433 10.63 -23.87 6.99
N GLY A 434 10.53 -25.18 6.73
CA GLY A 434 9.96 -26.17 7.64
C GLY A 434 8.41 -26.22 7.62
N PHE A 435 7.75 -25.72 6.58
CA PHE A 435 6.31 -26.00 6.37
C PHE A 435 6.11 -27.45 5.95
N ASN A 436 5.12 -28.11 6.53
CA ASN A 436 4.86 -29.56 6.27
C ASN A 436 4.29 -29.80 4.87
N ASP A 437 3.58 -28.81 4.31
CA ASP A 437 2.91 -28.91 3.02
C ASP A 437 3.25 -27.70 2.14
N SER A 438 3.07 -27.83 0.84
CA SER A 438 3.14 -26.69 -0.08
C SER A 438 2.06 -25.65 0.25
N ILE A 439 2.38 -24.36 0.03
CA ILE A 439 1.43 -23.29 0.31
C ILE A 439 0.25 -23.36 -0.67
N PRO A 440 -1.00 -23.51 -0.19
CA PRO A 440 -2.14 -23.74 -1.07
C PRO A 440 -2.46 -22.51 -1.93
N PRO A 441 -2.98 -22.69 -3.17
CA PRO A 441 -3.47 -21.59 -3.98
C PRO A 441 -4.68 -20.92 -3.31
N PHE A 442 -4.80 -19.62 -3.44
CA PHE A 442 -5.95 -18.86 -2.96
C PHE A 442 -7.27 -19.34 -3.59
N ALA A 443 -7.21 -19.76 -4.86
CA ALA A 443 -8.36 -20.35 -5.55
C ALA A 443 -8.77 -21.68 -4.90
N GLY A 444 -9.94 -21.69 -4.28
CA GLY A 444 -10.46 -22.86 -3.57
C GLY A 444 -9.98 -23.03 -2.11
N ALA A 445 -9.18 -22.10 -1.60
CA ALA A 445 -8.72 -22.14 -0.21
C ALA A 445 -9.87 -21.94 0.78
N SER A 446 -9.84 -22.70 1.88
CA SER A 446 -10.75 -22.49 3.01
C SER A 446 -10.31 -21.25 3.83
N PRO A 447 -11.25 -20.55 4.50
CA PRO A 447 -10.89 -19.34 5.27
C PRO A 447 -9.76 -19.54 6.29
N GLY A 448 -9.70 -20.70 6.94
CA GLY A 448 -8.68 -21.02 7.96
C GLY A 448 -7.25 -21.15 7.42
N GLN A 449 -7.08 -21.43 6.13
CA GLN A 449 -5.75 -21.61 5.53
C GLN A 449 -4.92 -20.33 5.49
N ALA A 450 -5.56 -19.15 5.50
CA ALA A 450 -4.83 -17.87 5.60
C ALA A 450 -4.00 -17.73 6.89
N ASN A 451 -4.28 -18.52 7.94
CA ASN A 451 -3.46 -18.52 9.16
C ASN A 451 -2.09 -19.20 8.97
N ILE A 452 -1.95 -20.06 7.97
CA ILE A 452 -0.71 -20.79 7.66
C ILE A 452 -0.02 -20.13 6.45
N GLY A 453 -0.80 -19.61 5.53
CA GLY A 453 -0.32 -18.97 4.32
C GLY A 453 -1.16 -19.29 3.10
N LEU A 454 -1.07 -18.45 2.08
CA LEU A 454 -1.73 -18.60 0.79
C LEU A 454 -0.86 -18.13 -0.35
N ASN A 455 -0.96 -18.82 -1.46
CA ASN A 455 -0.34 -18.43 -2.72
C ASN A 455 -1.35 -17.67 -3.59
N TYR A 456 -1.06 -16.42 -3.91
CA TYR A 456 -1.90 -15.55 -4.74
C TYR A 456 -1.38 -15.38 -6.17
N ALA A 457 -0.22 -15.93 -6.49
CA ALA A 457 0.43 -15.79 -7.78
C ALA A 457 -0.47 -16.31 -8.91
N SER A 458 -0.31 -15.78 -10.11
CA SER A 458 -1.16 -16.09 -11.26
C SER A 458 -0.38 -16.05 -12.57
N GLY A 459 -0.43 -17.13 -13.33
CA GLY A 459 0.14 -17.17 -14.67
C GLY A 459 -0.35 -16.01 -15.55
N GLY A 460 0.59 -15.31 -16.22
CA GLY A 460 0.28 -14.09 -16.97
C GLY A 460 0.08 -12.84 -16.10
N GLY A 461 0.16 -12.95 -14.77
CA GLY A 461 0.07 -11.81 -13.86
C GLY A 461 1.16 -10.78 -14.12
N GLY A 462 0.84 -9.50 -14.00
CA GLY A 462 1.79 -8.39 -14.15
C GLY A 462 1.66 -7.35 -13.06
N ILE A 463 2.64 -6.45 -12.99
CA ILE A 463 2.61 -5.26 -12.15
C ILE A 463 1.52 -4.31 -12.68
N ARG A 464 1.42 -4.19 -14.01
CA ARG A 464 0.41 -3.37 -14.70
C ARG A 464 -0.85 -4.20 -14.99
N GLU A 465 -2.02 -3.55 -14.90
CA GLU A 465 -3.32 -4.22 -15.10
C GLU A 465 -3.55 -4.68 -16.55
N GLU A 466 -2.97 -3.98 -17.52
CA GLU A 466 -3.12 -4.33 -18.93
C GLU A 466 -2.16 -5.46 -19.40
N THR A 467 -1.23 -5.87 -18.56
CA THR A 467 -0.26 -6.93 -18.90
C THR A 467 -0.98 -8.24 -19.22
N SER A 468 -0.55 -8.93 -20.28
CA SER A 468 -1.07 -10.24 -20.71
C SER A 468 -2.57 -10.28 -21.05
N GLN A 469 -3.19 -9.18 -21.47
CA GLN A 469 -4.62 -9.18 -21.86
C GLN A 469 -4.95 -10.20 -22.96
N ASN A 470 -3.99 -10.49 -23.81
CA ASN A 470 -4.11 -11.47 -24.90
C ASN A 470 -4.24 -12.91 -24.39
N LEU A 471 -3.89 -13.22 -23.15
CA LEU A 471 -3.97 -14.56 -22.57
C LEU A 471 -5.35 -14.86 -21.93
N GLY A 472 -6.23 -13.88 -21.82
CA GLY A 472 -7.52 -14.00 -21.12
C GLY A 472 -7.48 -13.52 -19.68
N GLU A 473 -8.19 -14.23 -18.78
CA GLU A 473 -8.20 -13.88 -17.35
C GLU A 473 -6.86 -14.14 -16.68
N ARG A 474 -6.43 -13.25 -15.81
CA ARG A 474 -5.24 -13.35 -14.96
C ARG A 474 -5.43 -12.47 -13.73
N ILE A 475 -4.64 -12.69 -12.68
CA ILE A 475 -4.70 -11.94 -11.44
C ILE A 475 -3.45 -11.05 -11.34
N SER A 476 -3.61 -9.74 -11.59
CA SER A 476 -2.52 -8.75 -11.44
C SER A 476 -2.05 -8.66 -9.99
N LEU A 477 -0.84 -8.12 -9.75
CA LEU A 477 -0.30 -7.94 -8.40
C LEU A 477 -1.27 -7.16 -7.49
N ARG A 478 -1.90 -6.12 -8.00
CA ARG A 478 -2.93 -5.38 -7.26
C ARG A 478 -4.08 -6.27 -6.79
N ARG A 479 -4.61 -7.11 -7.71
CA ARG A 479 -5.71 -8.02 -7.37
C ARG A 479 -5.26 -9.12 -6.40
N GLN A 480 -4.02 -9.59 -6.50
CA GLN A 480 -3.43 -10.54 -5.55
C GLN A 480 -3.39 -9.96 -4.14
N ILE A 481 -2.96 -8.71 -3.99
CA ILE A 481 -2.93 -8.00 -2.71
C ILE A 481 -4.34 -7.78 -2.15
N ASN A 482 -5.31 -7.44 -3.01
CA ASN A 482 -6.71 -7.33 -2.59
C ASN A 482 -7.29 -8.68 -2.12
N ASN A 483 -6.92 -9.78 -2.79
CA ASN A 483 -7.29 -11.12 -2.36
C ASN A 483 -6.66 -11.48 -1.02
N HIS A 484 -5.37 -11.10 -0.82
CA HIS A 484 -4.70 -11.25 0.47
C HIS A 484 -5.41 -10.49 1.58
N GLN A 485 -5.76 -9.23 1.36
CA GLN A 485 -6.51 -8.42 2.31
C GLN A 485 -7.82 -9.10 2.71
N ARG A 486 -8.59 -9.59 1.73
CA ARG A 486 -9.85 -10.31 2.01
C ARG A 486 -9.61 -11.59 2.80
N ALA A 487 -8.59 -12.37 2.43
CA ALA A 487 -8.28 -13.64 3.08
C ALA A 487 -7.90 -13.47 4.56
N ILE A 488 -7.00 -12.52 4.87
CA ILE A 488 -6.57 -12.26 6.25
C ILE A 488 -7.68 -11.67 7.12
N ILE A 489 -8.57 -10.86 6.55
CA ILE A 489 -9.74 -10.33 7.25
C ILE A 489 -10.73 -11.46 7.54
N ASN A 490 -11.10 -12.27 6.53
CA ASN A 490 -12.04 -13.36 6.69
C ASN A 490 -11.56 -14.44 7.66
N ALA A 491 -10.25 -14.69 7.72
CA ALA A 491 -9.63 -15.61 8.65
C ALA A 491 -9.33 -14.99 10.01
N ALA A 492 -9.59 -13.69 10.19
CA ALA A 492 -9.25 -12.92 11.39
C ALA A 492 -7.78 -13.10 11.82
N VAL A 493 -6.85 -13.13 10.86
CA VAL A 493 -5.42 -13.35 11.14
C VAL A 493 -4.87 -12.18 11.95
N PRO A 494 -4.31 -12.41 13.16
CA PRO A 494 -3.83 -11.34 14.00
C PRO A 494 -2.69 -10.57 13.33
N ARG A 495 -2.71 -9.24 13.37
CA ARG A 495 -1.62 -8.39 12.81
C ARG A 495 -0.25 -8.72 13.38
N ARG A 496 -0.17 -9.11 14.64
CA ARG A 496 1.10 -9.56 15.24
C ARG A 496 1.66 -10.77 14.52
N GLN A 497 0.81 -11.72 14.12
CA GLN A 497 1.20 -12.89 13.35
C GLN A 497 1.66 -12.49 11.95
N LEU A 498 0.90 -11.62 11.23
CA LEU A 498 1.24 -11.14 9.88
C LEU A 498 2.64 -10.50 9.81
N ARG A 499 3.08 -9.84 10.88
CA ARG A 499 4.43 -9.24 10.96
C ARG A 499 5.56 -10.26 11.05
N GLN A 500 5.26 -11.48 11.45
CA GLN A 500 6.21 -12.57 11.58
C GLN A 500 6.21 -13.51 10.37
N CYS A 501 5.20 -13.36 9.49
CA CYS A 501 5.09 -14.16 8.28
C CYS A 501 6.13 -13.77 7.23
N LEU A 502 6.55 -14.76 6.45
CA LEU A 502 7.33 -14.55 5.25
C LEU A 502 6.41 -14.13 4.09
N TYR A 503 6.88 -13.17 3.31
CA TYR A 503 6.25 -12.73 2.06
C TYR A 503 7.27 -12.85 0.93
N THR A 504 6.91 -13.49 -0.17
CA THR A 504 7.74 -13.53 -1.38
C THR A 504 6.97 -13.01 -2.58
N ILE A 505 7.64 -12.24 -3.44
CA ILE A 505 7.04 -11.65 -4.63
C ILE A 505 7.98 -11.82 -5.81
N ASN A 506 7.52 -12.52 -6.86
CA ASN A 506 8.21 -12.64 -8.14
C ASN A 506 7.26 -12.22 -9.26
N ILE A 507 7.45 -11.02 -9.83
CA ILE A 507 6.57 -10.49 -10.85
C ILE A 507 7.27 -9.41 -11.68
N GLY A 508 6.86 -9.27 -12.95
CA GLY A 508 7.39 -8.26 -13.85
C GLY A 508 7.82 -8.84 -15.18
N SER A 509 8.15 -10.14 -15.24
CA SER A 509 8.54 -10.82 -16.48
C SER A 509 7.49 -10.64 -17.57
N ASN A 510 6.21 -10.79 -17.23
CA ASN A 510 5.11 -10.60 -18.17
C ASN A 510 4.94 -9.14 -18.64
N ASP A 511 5.27 -8.16 -17.80
CA ASP A 511 5.22 -6.75 -18.21
C ASP A 511 6.20 -6.46 -19.35
N TYR A 512 7.32 -7.19 -19.40
CA TYR A 512 8.24 -7.14 -20.53
C TYR A 512 7.82 -8.07 -21.67
N LEU A 513 7.57 -9.35 -21.41
CA LEU A 513 7.30 -10.37 -22.44
C LEU A 513 5.94 -10.18 -23.13
N ASN A 514 4.88 -9.92 -22.35
CA ASN A 514 3.49 -9.91 -22.82
C ASN A 514 2.89 -8.49 -22.89
N ASN A 515 3.72 -7.45 -22.67
CA ASN A 515 3.32 -6.06 -22.83
C ASN A 515 4.40 -5.28 -23.60
N TYR A 516 5.56 -4.94 -23.01
CA TYR A 516 6.52 -4.02 -23.61
C TYR A 516 7.13 -4.54 -24.92
N PHE A 517 7.61 -5.80 -24.95
CA PHE A 517 8.24 -6.43 -26.12
C PHE A 517 7.28 -7.25 -26.99
N LEU A 518 5.99 -7.32 -26.65
CA LEU A 518 5.00 -8.01 -27.45
C LEU A 518 4.92 -7.43 -28.88
N GLN A 519 4.79 -8.30 -29.88
CA GLN A 519 4.65 -7.91 -31.28
C GLN A 519 3.19 -8.10 -31.76
N PRO A 520 2.62 -7.17 -32.50
CA PRO A 520 3.17 -5.84 -32.91
C PRO A 520 3.32 -4.91 -31.72
N PRO A 521 4.10 -3.81 -31.81
CA PRO A 521 4.39 -2.91 -30.69
C PRO A 521 3.15 -2.42 -29.97
N THR A 522 3.14 -2.59 -28.65
CA THR A 522 2.04 -2.20 -27.77
C THR A 522 1.99 -0.69 -27.53
N PRO A 523 0.90 -0.16 -26.93
CA PRO A 523 0.86 1.22 -26.45
C PRO A 523 1.99 1.54 -25.47
N ALA A 524 2.38 0.60 -24.59
CA ALA A 524 3.50 0.77 -23.66
C ALA A 524 4.82 1.00 -24.39
N ARG A 525 5.15 0.16 -25.39
CA ARG A 525 6.37 0.30 -26.19
C ARG A 525 6.43 1.61 -26.98
N ARG A 526 5.28 2.13 -27.41
CA ARG A 526 5.20 3.41 -28.13
C ARG A 526 5.32 4.62 -27.21
N ARG A 527 4.89 4.50 -25.93
CA ARG A 527 4.82 5.60 -24.97
C ARG A 527 6.12 5.76 -24.17
N TYR A 528 6.78 4.66 -23.82
CA TYR A 528 7.91 4.63 -22.91
C TYR A 528 9.17 4.13 -23.59
N ASN A 529 10.31 4.76 -23.36
CA ASN A 529 11.61 4.11 -23.56
C ASN A 529 11.87 3.09 -22.43
N PRO A 530 12.90 2.22 -22.52
CA PRO A 530 13.16 1.18 -21.52
C PRO A 530 13.32 1.71 -20.10
N GLU A 531 14.03 2.82 -19.92
CA GLU A 531 14.23 3.48 -18.63
C GLU A 531 12.90 3.97 -18.02
N GLN A 532 12.11 4.69 -18.82
CA GLN A 532 10.80 5.19 -18.39
C GLN A 532 9.81 4.06 -18.08
N PHE A 533 9.91 2.94 -18.82
CA PHE A 533 9.06 1.78 -18.55
C PHE A 533 9.41 1.13 -17.23
N ALA A 534 10.71 0.87 -16.98
CA ALA A 534 11.20 0.38 -15.68
C ALA A 534 10.77 1.30 -14.54
N GLU A 535 10.91 2.61 -14.71
CA GLU A 535 10.47 3.60 -13.70
C GLU A 535 8.98 3.53 -13.43
N SER A 536 8.15 3.37 -14.48
CA SER A 536 6.69 3.23 -14.33
C SER A 536 6.29 1.98 -13.55
N LEU A 537 7.01 0.86 -13.76
CA LEU A 537 6.80 -0.39 -13.04
C LEU A 537 7.18 -0.25 -11.57
N ILE A 538 8.36 0.31 -11.28
CA ILE A 538 8.86 0.50 -9.90
C ILE A 538 7.95 1.44 -9.10
N ARG A 539 7.41 2.47 -9.74
CA ARG A 539 6.44 3.38 -9.10
C ARG A 539 5.19 2.64 -8.62
N LEU A 540 4.61 1.77 -9.46
CA LEU A 540 3.48 0.91 -9.07
C LEU A 540 3.87 -0.10 -7.99
N TYR A 541 5.02 -0.74 -8.16
CA TYR A 541 5.53 -1.73 -7.21
C TYR A 541 5.69 -1.15 -5.81
N ASN A 542 6.26 0.06 -5.70
CA ASN A 542 6.39 0.79 -4.45
C ASN A 542 5.03 0.97 -3.73
N ILE A 543 3.99 1.30 -4.48
CA ILE A 543 2.64 1.45 -3.92
C ILE A 543 2.11 0.12 -3.40
N TYR A 544 2.28 -0.94 -4.15
CA TYR A 544 1.83 -2.27 -3.76
C TYR A 544 2.59 -2.80 -2.53
N LEU A 545 3.89 -2.54 -2.44
CA LEU A 545 4.68 -2.87 -1.25
C LEU A 545 4.23 -2.07 -0.02
N LYS A 546 3.90 -0.79 -0.19
CA LYS A 546 3.32 0.03 0.88
C LYS A 546 1.97 -0.53 1.34
N GLN A 547 1.12 -1.01 0.43
CA GLN A 547 -0.13 -1.69 0.79
C GLN A 547 0.13 -2.96 1.61
N LEU A 548 1.06 -3.82 1.18
CA LEU A 548 1.44 -5.02 1.93
C LEU A 548 2.01 -4.69 3.30
N TYR A 549 2.85 -3.66 3.40
CA TYR A 549 3.33 -3.14 4.68
C TYR A 549 2.19 -2.74 5.61
N LEU A 550 1.16 -2.05 5.07
CA LEU A 550 -0.04 -1.67 5.82
C LEU A 550 -0.85 -2.89 6.29
N LEU A 551 -0.92 -3.93 5.47
CA LEU A 551 -1.58 -5.20 5.81
C LEU A 551 -0.80 -6.01 6.86
N GLY A 552 0.45 -5.63 7.16
CA GLY A 552 1.25 -6.26 8.21
C GLY A 552 2.56 -6.87 7.75
N ALA A 553 2.83 -6.96 6.45
CA ALA A 553 4.08 -7.52 5.93
C ALA A 553 5.30 -6.77 6.46
N ARG A 554 6.28 -7.52 6.96
CA ARG A 554 7.55 -6.99 7.51
C ARG A 554 8.78 -7.74 7.03
N LYS A 555 8.64 -8.96 6.61
CA LYS A 555 9.67 -9.90 6.18
C LYS A 555 9.38 -10.25 4.73
N VAL A 556 10.02 -9.54 3.78
CA VAL A 556 9.63 -9.58 2.36
C VAL A 556 10.85 -9.84 1.49
N ALA A 557 10.79 -10.89 0.66
CA ALA A 557 11.78 -11.17 -0.36
C ALA A 557 11.21 -10.81 -1.75
N LEU A 558 11.86 -9.88 -2.44
CA LEU A 558 11.50 -9.39 -3.77
C LEU A 558 12.45 -9.99 -4.79
N PHE A 559 11.91 -10.83 -5.66
CA PHE A 559 12.70 -11.49 -6.69
C PHE A 559 12.82 -10.57 -7.90
N GLY A 560 14.05 -10.33 -8.33
CA GLY A 560 14.34 -9.67 -9.60
C GLY A 560 13.90 -10.54 -10.78
N ILE A 561 13.88 -9.95 -11.97
CA ILE A 561 13.58 -10.66 -13.21
C ILE A 561 14.90 -11.26 -13.74
N GLY A 562 14.90 -12.54 -14.07
CA GLY A 562 16.04 -13.20 -14.71
C GLY A 562 16.32 -12.70 -16.13
N LYS A 563 17.35 -13.25 -16.80
CA LYS A 563 17.68 -12.93 -18.19
C LYS A 563 16.63 -13.48 -19.17
N ILE A 564 15.43 -12.89 -19.14
CA ILE A 564 14.30 -13.35 -19.99
C ILE A 564 14.58 -13.19 -21.50
N GLY A 565 15.54 -12.35 -21.89
CA GLY A 565 16.06 -12.29 -23.27
C GLY A 565 16.76 -13.57 -23.73
N CYS A 566 17.09 -14.46 -22.78
CA CYS A 566 17.71 -15.76 -23.04
C CYS A 566 16.70 -16.94 -23.01
N THR A 567 15.41 -16.68 -22.82
CA THR A 567 14.39 -17.73 -22.89
C THR A 567 14.25 -18.24 -24.34
N PRO A 568 13.97 -19.55 -24.55
CA PRO A 568 13.79 -20.12 -25.89
C PRO A 568 12.80 -19.34 -26.74
N ARG A 569 11.70 -18.82 -26.13
CA ARG A 569 10.72 -17.96 -26.79
C ARG A 569 11.34 -16.68 -27.37
N ILE A 570 12.14 -15.98 -26.59
CA ILE A 570 12.70 -14.68 -26.97
C ILE A 570 13.89 -14.87 -27.90
N ILE A 571 14.72 -15.88 -27.72
CA ILE A 571 15.78 -16.25 -28.71
C ILE A 571 15.16 -16.49 -30.07
N ALA A 572 14.05 -17.22 -30.15
CA ALA A 572 13.37 -17.51 -31.40
C ALA A 572 12.74 -16.27 -32.06
N SER A 573 12.19 -15.35 -31.27
CA SER A 573 11.41 -14.21 -31.78
C SER A 573 12.22 -12.93 -31.97
N LEU A 574 13.19 -12.65 -31.11
CA LEU A 574 13.96 -11.39 -31.08
C LEU A 574 15.48 -11.60 -31.10
N GLY A 575 15.99 -12.77 -30.70
CA GLY A 575 17.40 -13.11 -30.66
C GLY A 575 17.95 -13.63 -31.99
N GLY A 576 17.18 -13.58 -33.10
CA GLY A 576 17.60 -14.10 -34.41
C GLY A 576 17.80 -15.62 -34.42
N GLY A 577 17.36 -16.36 -33.44
CA GLY A 577 17.44 -17.83 -33.33
C GLY A 577 18.79 -18.38 -32.86
N VAL A 578 19.78 -17.53 -32.54
CA VAL A 578 21.15 -17.94 -32.24
C VAL A 578 21.70 -17.48 -30.89
N GLY A 579 21.09 -16.49 -30.23
CA GLY A 579 21.58 -15.96 -28.97
C GLY A 579 20.52 -15.19 -28.18
N CYS A 580 20.87 -14.72 -26.97
CA CYS A 580 20.00 -13.91 -26.18
C CYS A 580 19.66 -12.58 -26.86
N ALA A 581 18.45 -12.10 -26.72
CA ALA A 581 18.07 -10.75 -27.12
C ALA A 581 18.55 -9.75 -26.03
N GLU A 582 19.73 -9.18 -26.25
CA GLU A 582 20.38 -8.29 -25.27
C GLU A 582 19.58 -7.01 -25.01
N GLU A 583 18.82 -6.52 -25.97
CA GLU A 583 17.90 -5.39 -25.78
C GLU A 583 16.87 -5.67 -24.67
N VAL A 584 16.40 -6.91 -24.57
CA VAL A 584 15.45 -7.33 -23.55
C VAL A 584 16.14 -7.42 -22.20
N ASN A 585 17.35 -8.01 -22.14
CA ASN A 585 18.12 -8.14 -20.91
C ASN A 585 18.50 -6.75 -20.34
N GLN A 586 18.96 -5.83 -21.18
CA GLN A 586 19.29 -4.46 -20.76
C GLN A 586 18.06 -3.72 -20.19
N ALA A 587 16.88 -3.89 -20.80
CA ALA A 587 15.66 -3.28 -20.28
C ALA A 587 15.25 -3.87 -18.92
N VAL A 588 15.46 -5.16 -18.71
CA VAL A 588 15.21 -5.85 -17.44
C VAL A 588 16.19 -5.43 -16.36
N GLU A 589 17.47 -5.28 -16.71
CA GLU A 589 18.51 -4.82 -15.77
C GLU A 589 18.19 -3.44 -15.19
N LEU A 590 17.66 -2.50 -16.01
CA LEU A 590 17.19 -1.20 -15.54
C LEU A 590 16.10 -1.32 -14.46
N PHE A 591 15.19 -2.28 -14.60
CA PHE A 591 14.16 -2.56 -13.61
C PHE A 591 14.76 -3.17 -12.35
N ASN A 592 15.63 -4.16 -12.46
CA ASN A 592 16.25 -4.85 -11.34
C ASN A 592 17.08 -3.90 -10.46
N ASN A 593 17.89 -3.03 -11.08
CA ASN A 593 18.65 -2.00 -10.36
C ASN A 593 17.75 -1.05 -9.55
N LYS A 594 16.61 -0.67 -10.14
CA LYS A 594 15.63 0.16 -9.44
C LYS A 594 14.88 -0.62 -8.35
N LEU A 595 14.63 -1.91 -8.52
CA LEU A 595 13.99 -2.76 -7.51
C LEU A 595 14.91 -2.96 -6.30
N GLU A 596 16.21 -3.19 -6.52
CA GLU A 596 17.20 -3.25 -5.44
C GLU A 596 17.28 -1.92 -4.68
N GLY A 597 17.30 -0.79 -5.39
CA GLY A 597 17.22 0.54 -4.77
C GLY A 597 15.94 0.74 -3.95
N LEU A 598 14.81 0.18 -4.41
CA LEU A 598 13.54 0.22 -3.67
C LEU A 598 13.60 -0.60 -2.37
N VAL A 599 14.26 -1.75 -2.38
CA VAL A 599 14.52 -2.56 -1.17
C VAL A 599 15.33 -1.78 -0.15
N ALA A 600 16.41 -1.14 -0.57
CA ALA A 600 17.24 -0.29 0.29
C ALA A 600 16.41 0.85 0.90
N ASP A 601 15.62 1.54 0.08
CA ASP A 601 14.74 2.64 0.51
C ASP A 601 13.70 2.18 1.56
N PHE A 602 13.12 0.98 1.42
CA PHE A 602 12.20 0.43 2.43
C PHE A 602 12.92 0.12 3.75
N ASN A 603 14.10 -0.48 3.72
CA ASN A 603 14.86 -0.80 4.92
C ASN A 603 15.32 0.47 5.65
N ASP A 604 15.71 1.52 4.91
CA ASP A 604 16.15 2.78 5.50
C ASP A 604 14.99 3.58 6.12
N ARG A 605 13.83 3.58 5.48
CA ARG A 605 12.67 4.37 5.92
C ARG A 605 11.84 3.70 7.00
N PHE A 606 11.83 2.37 7.06
CA PHE A 606 10.96 1.60 7.95
C PHE A 606 11.77 0.73 8.91
N SER A 607 12.06 1.21 10.10
CA SER A 607 12.91 0.55 11.12
C SER A 607 12.48 -0.85 11.59
N SER A 608 11.28 -1.31 11.21
CA SER A 608 10.71 -2.61 11.63
C SER A 608 10.52 -3.59 10.49
N VAL A 609 11.14 -3.36 9.33
CA VAL A 609 11.04 -4.24 8.17
C VAL A 609 12.37 -4.91 7.87
N MET A 610 12.29 -6.06 7.25
CA MET A 610 13.40 -6.77 6.63
C MET A 610 12.97 -7.09 5.20
N PHE A 611 13.36 -6.23 4.27
CA PHE A 611 13.17 -6.43 2.85
C PHE A 611 14.47 -6.90 2.24
N THR A 612 14.42 -7.91 1.38
CA THR A 612 15.59 -8.39 0.65
C THR A 612 15.29 -8.47 -0.84
N TYR A 613 16.28 -8.13 -1.65
CA TYR A 613 16.31 -8.36 -3.09
C TYR A 613 16.91 -9.73 -3.37
N VAL A 614 16.29 -10.50 -4.26
CA VAL A 614 16.79 -11.80 -4.72
C VAL A 614 17.21 -11.65 -6.17
N ASP A 615 18.51 -11.78 -6.43
CA ASP A 615 19.08 -11.59 -7.76
C ASP A 615 18.94 -12.85 -8.62
N LEU A 616 18.05 -12.81 -9.60
CA LEU A 616 17.90 -13.84 -10.62
C LEU A 616 18.65 -13.49 -11.93
N PHE A 617 19.26 -12.30 -12.02
CA PHE A 617 19.83 -11.79 -13.26
C PHE A 617 21.34 -12.09 -13.40
N SER A 618 22.10 -12.03 -12.32
CA SER A 618 23.56 -12.16 -12.37
C SER A 618 24.03 -13.57 -12.71
N GLY A 619 23.24 -14.61 -12.43
CA GLY A 619 23.57 -15.99 -12.81
C GLY A 619 23.82 -16.17 -14.31
N ASN A 620 24.77 -17.01 -14.66
CA ASN A 620 25.14 -17.27 -16.06
C ASN A 620 25.10 -18.77 -16.37
N ALA A 621 25.24 -19.11 -17.67
CA ALA A 621 25.19 -20.50 -18.13
C ALA A 621 26.35 -21.36 -17.56
N GLU A 622 27.49 -20.77 -17.24
CA GLU A 622 28.65 -21.48 -16.69
C GLU A 622 28.38 -21.90 -15.25
N ASP A 623 27.68 -21.06 -14.46
CA ASP A 623 27.26 -21.38 -13.09
C ASP A 623 26.31 -22.58 -13.10
N PHE A 624 25.33 -22.60 -13.99
CA PHE A 624 24.43 -23.73 -14.15
C PHE A 624 25.15 -24.99 -14.67
N ALA A 625 26.10 -24.83 -15.60
CA ALA A 625 26.88 -25.93 -16.12
C ALA A 625 27.75 -26.57 -15.03
N ALA A 626 28.30 -25.80 -14.10
CA ALA A 626 29.04 -26.30 -12.94
C ALA A 626 28.17 -27.19 -12.02
N LEU A 627 26.85 -26.98 -12.02
CA LEU A 627 25.87 -27.79 -11.32
C LEU A 627 25.32 -28.97 -12.14
N GLY A 628 25.86 -29.19 -13.34
CA GLY A 628 25.43 -30.24 -14.29
C GLY A 628 24.23 -29.87 -15.16
N ILE A 629 23.74 -28.62 -15.09
CA ILE A 629 22.63 -28.11 -15.90
C ILE A 629 23.24 -27.48 -17.17
N THR A 630 23.23 -28.23 -18.28
CA THR A 630 24.05 -27.90 -19.47
C THR A 630 23.25 -27.47 -20.69
N VAL A 631 21.92 -27.52 -20.67
CA VAL A 631 21.05 -27.18 -21.78
C VAL A 631 20.21 -25.95 -21.42
N GLY A 632 20.57 -24.80 -21.98
CA GLY A 632 19.92 -23.52 -21.70
C GLY A 632 19.31 -22.82 -22.94
N ASP A 633 19.39 -23.43 -24.12
CA ASP A 633 18.97 -22.84 -25.41
C ASP A 633 17.60 -23.34 -25.89
N ARG A 634 17.05 -24.34 -25.26
CA ARG A 634 15.76 -24.97 -25.65
C ARG A 634 15.00 -25.56 -24.47
N SER A 635 13.71 -25.77 -24.70
CA SER A 635 12.81 -26.43 -23.74
C SER A 635 13.05 -27.94 -23.62
N CYS A 636 12.77 -28.49 -22.42
CA CYS A 636 12.80 -29.93 -22.16
C CYS A 636 11.52 -30.62 -22.66
N CYS A 637 10.34 -29.99 -22.53
CA CYS A 637 9.12 -30.52 -23.10
C CYS A 637 8.98 -30.14 -24.60
N THR A 638 8.16 -30.92 -25.31
CA THR A 638 7.78 -30.57 -26.68
C THR A 638 6.82 -29.38 -26.68
N VAL A 639 7.19 -28.30 -27.33
CA VAL A 639 6.36 -27.11 -27.55
C VAL A 639 5.97 -27.04 -29.02
N ASN A 640 4.72 -26.72 -29.35
CA ASN A 640 4.30 -26.54 -30.74
C ASN A 640 4.89 -25.24 -31.33
N PRO A 641 5.14 -25.17 -32.66
CA PRO A 641 5.63 -23.96 -33.28
C PRO A 641 4.73 -22.74 -33.00
N GLY A 642 5.31 -21.66 -32.49
CA GLY A 642 4.60 -20.43 -32.14
C GLY A 642 3.91 -20.41 -30.78
N GLU A 643 3.93 -21.53 -30.05
CA GLU A 643 3.41 -21.62 -28.66
C GLU A 643 4.53 -21.43 -27.63
N GLU A 644 4.14 -21.17 -26.37
CA GLU A 644 5.04 -20.96 -25.25
C GLU A 644 5.07 -22.15 -24.31
N LEU A 645 3.92 -22.81 -24.17
CA LEU A 645 3.67 -23.88 -23.21
C LEU A 645 3.87 -25.25 -23.83
N CYS A 646 4.14 -26.25 -22.99
CA CYS A 646 4.26 -27.64 -23.42
C CYS A 646 2.98 -28.13 -24.12
N ALA A 647 3.15 -28.83 -25.24
CA ALA A 647 2.04 -29.52 -25.90
C ALA A 647 1.55 -30.69 -25.01
N GLN A 648 0.24 -30.78 -24.85
CA GLN A 648 -0.39 -31.74 -23.96
C GLN A 648 -0.07 -33.20 -24.35
N ASN A 649 0.34 -34.01 -23.37
CA ASN A 649 0.68 -35.43 -23.52
C ASN A 649 1.78 -35.71 -24.56
N ARG A 650 2.68 -34.78 -24.83
CA ARG A 650 3.81 -35.00 -25.74
C ARG A 650 5.07 -35.41 -24.97
N PRO A 651 6.04 -36.05 -25.67
CA PRO A 651 7.29 -36.47 -25.08
C PRO A 651 8.09 -35.31 -24.47
N VAL A 652 8.87 -35.63 -23.45
CA VAL A 652 9.82 -34.72 -22.80
C VAL A 652 11.26 -35.20 -23.02
N CYS A 653 12.24 -34.36 -22.70
CA CYS A 653 13.64 -34.70 -22.75
C CYS A 653 13.98 -35.91 -21.85
N PRO A 654 14.99 -36.70 -22.18
CA PRO A 654 15.31 -37.91 -21.43
C PRO A 654 15.87 -37.64 -20.03
N ASP A 655 16.55 -36.53 -19.82
CA ASP A 655 17.12 -36.13 -18.52
C ASP A 655 16.77 -34.67 -18.23
N ARG A 656 15.74 -34.46 -17.40
CA ARG A 656 15.18 -33.15 -17.05
C ARG A 656 16.12 -32.34 -16.16
N THR A 657 17.03 -33.00 -15.45
CA THR A 657 17.99 -32.33 -14.55
C THR A 657 19.05 -31.53 -15.28
N LYS A 658 19.21 -31.73 -16.60
CA LYS A 658 20.18 -31.02 -17.42
C LYS A 658 19.66 -29.75 -18.09
N TYR A 659 18.37 -29.45 -17.98
CA TYR A 659 17.73 -28.34 -18.69
C TYR A 659 17.45 -27.17 -17.78
N ILE A 660 17.75 -25.95 -18.26
CA ILE A 660 17.31 -24.72 -17.58
C ILE A 660 15.81 -24.54 -17.75
N PHE A 661 15.29 -24.70 -18.98
CA PHE A 661 13.90 -24.42 -19.28
C PHE A 661 13.07 -25.70 -19.42
N TRP A 662 11.91 -25.68 -18.75
CA TRP A 662 10.90 -26.72 -18.90
C TRP A 662 10.13 -26.57 -20.21
N ASP A 663 9.53 -25.41 -20.44
CA ASP A 663 8.92 -25.00 -21.70
C ASP A 663 9.71 -23.82 -22.32
N ASN A 664 9.10 -23.04 -23.22
CA ASN A 664 9.83 -21.95 -23.88
C ASN A 664 10.05 -20.71 -22.99
N VAL A 665 9.55 -20.69 -21.74
CA VAL A 665 9.61 -19.54 -20.82
C VAL A 665 10.03 -19.95 -19.41
N HIS A 666 9.48 -21.06 -18.87
CA HIS A 666 9.55 -21.42 -17.46
C HIS A 666 10.69 -22.40 -17.16
N THR A 667 11.23 -22.29 -15.96
CA THR A 667 12.36 -23.10 -15.48
C THR A 667 11.93 -24.50 -15.02
N THR A 668 12.88 -25.45 -15.08
CA THR A 668 12.69 -26.80 -14.52
C THR A 668 12.72 -26.77 -12.98
N GLU A 669 12.18 -27.83 -12.35
CA GLU A 669 12.28 -28.01 -10.89
C GLU A 669 13.72 -27.94 -10.37
N THR A 670 14.68 -28.47 -11.14
CA THR A 670 16.10 -28.42 -10.76
C THR A 670 16.59 -26.98 -10.61
N VAL A 671 16.27 -26.11 -11.58
CA VAL A 671 16.63 -24.69 -11.50
C VAL A 671 15.83 -23.98 -10.41
N ASN A 672 14.56 -24.28 -10.25
CA ASN A 672 13.74 -23.72 -9.15
C ASN A 672 14.34 -24.04 -7.79
N THR A 673 14.87 -25.27 -7.62
CA THR A 673 15.54 -25.69 -6.39
C THR A 673 16.85 -24.92 -6.16
N VAL A 674 17.68 -24.76 -7.18
CA VAL A 674 18.93 -23.97 -7.08
C VAL A 674 18.63 -22.52 -6.67
N ILE A 675 17.65 -21.89 -7.29
CA ILE A 675 17.23 -20.52 -6.95
C ILE A 675 16.72 -20.45 -5.51
N ALA A 676 15.84 -21.36 -5.10
CA ALA A 676 15.27 -21.35 -3.76
C ALA A 676 16.34 -21.54 -2.68
N VAL A 677 17.26 -22.51 -2.87
CA VAL A 677 18.39 -22.75 -1.96
C VAL A 677 19.28 -21.50 -1.89
N GLY A 678 19.69 -20.95 -3.03
CA GLY A 678 20.52 -19.73 -3.06
C GLY A 678 19.87 -18.52 -2.38
N ALA A 679 18.53 -18.38 -2.48
CA ALA A 679 17.79 -17.33 -1.80
C ALA A 679 17.67 -17.57 -0.28
N VAL A 680 17.50 -18.81 0.15
CA VAL A 680 17.44 -19.18 1.57
C VAL A 680 18.81 -19.02 2.24
N ASP A 681 19.88 -19.49 1.59
CA ASP A 681 21.26 -19.44 2.11
C ASP A 681 21.92 -18.05 2.03
N GLY A 682 21.33 -17.13 1.25
CA GLY A 682 21.85 -15.76 1.11
C GLY A 682 22.84 -15.56 -0.05
N ASN A 683 23.10 -16.58 -0.86
CA ASN A 683 24.08 -16.51 -1.96
C ASN A 683 23.65 -15.58 -3.11
N ILE A 684 22.35 -15.34 -3.25
CA ILE A 684 21.76 -14.49 -4.30
C ILE A 684 20.84 -13.42 -3.72
N THR A 685 21.02 -13.02 -2.46
CA THR A 685 20.15 -12.03 -1.80
C THR A 685 20.94 -10.87 -1.20
N SER A 686 20.31 -9.71 -1.08
CA SER A 686 20.86 -8.50 -0.47
C SER A 686 19.73 -7.64 0.14
N PRO A 687 19.85 -7.14 1.39
CA PRO A 687 20.93 -7.37 2.34
C PRO A 687 20.77 -8.61 3.24
N PHE A 688 19.59 -9.27 3.22
CA PHE A 688 19.26 -10.41 4.09
C PHE A 688 19.03 -11.68 3.28
N SER A 689 19.41 -12.84 3.83
CA SER A 689 18.95 -14.14 3.33
C SER A 689 17.47 -14.39 3.71
N ILE A 690 16.79 -15.31 3.02
CA ILE A 690 15.44 -15.73 3.45
C ILE A 690 15.51 -16.43 4.80
N ALA A 691 16.58 -17.16 5.11
CA ALA A 691 16.79 -17.77 6.44
C ALA A 691 16.82 -16.70 7.55
N GLU A 692 17.45 -15.54 7.31
CA GLU A 692 17.41 -14.42 8.26
C GLU A 692 16.04 -13.80 8.38
N LEU A 693 15.23 -13.77 7.30
CA LEU A 693 13.84 -13.33 7.37
C LEU A 693 12.97 -14.30 8.19
N LEU A 694 13.28 -15.59 8.20
CA LEU A 694 12.54 -16.61 8.95
C LEU A 694 12.80 -16.51 10.47
N ASN A 695 13.99 -16.09 10.87
CA ASN A 695 14.38 -15.86 12.27
C ASN A 695 13.88 -14.51 12.80
#